data_b789999db068a51f3481bdfa9555c2b9
#
_entry.id   b789999db068a51f3481bdfa9555c2b9
#
_cell.length_a   1.000
_cell.length_b   1.000
_cell.length_c   1.000
_cell.angle_alpha   90.00
_cell.angle_beta   90.00
_cell.angle_gamma   90.00
#
_symmetry.space_group_name_H-M   'P 1'
#
loop_
_entity.id
_entity.type
_entity.pdbx_description
1 polymer ?
#
loop_
_entity_poly.entity_id
_entity_poly.type
_entity_poly.pdbx_seq_one_letter_code
_entity_poly.pdbx_strand_id
1 'polypeptide(L)'
;MRKIILLTLITFCFSNTHAQDDIRSSSEKRAGFIDFYWSEKEGKIYLDIEKINEEFLYVNYLSAGVGSNDIGLDRGQIGNQRIVKFIRSGPKLLLIQPNYDFVAKSDNNEEIRSVEEAFAQSVLWGFYIEDERNGKLLIDLTDFLLSDVHGISQTLKQSGQGNYHIDPSRSAMYLPRTKNFKDNTDFESILTFTGTPEGGYIRSVTPTPEAVTVRVHHSFIRLPDDQYKPRKFDPRSGYYAMSYQDYASPIETSLTKRFIYRHRLEKKNPHASLSEPVKPIIYYVDKGAPEPVKSALIEGARWWNQAFEKAGYKNAFQVDVLPDSVDPLDINYNVIQWVHRSTRGWSYGSWIADPRTGEIIKGHVSLGSLRIRQDYLIATGLLQPFKNDSIPPEMLEMALARLRQLSAHEVGHTLGLYHNFAASADGRASVMDYPHPYIQLDINGEIDLSDAYDTGIGEWDEFTIKYGYSDFGPNQNEAHELKQIIDDWIEKGYHFITDSDARPKGGAHPLAHLWDNGKDPASELNRLIKVRKVVLDNFSMYAISRGEPISNIEEVLAPMYFMHRYQVEAAAKLIGGVDYAYKVRGDNLPLPKVISRDAQKAAIKSLTQTLNPEFLSIPKDLLKLLSPKAPGYWRTRESFKSKTGATFDPVTAAETSAEMTFSMIFNAQRMERVIQQHLTDKNQIGWSDILEPLYEATWESNYPDGLGKEIKMAVEKRLFFHLLDLSINDASSEAVKAMANREVENLISKITDKKANDSIIEAHYNHVIRLYSQFLSSPYDFKISQPLSPPDGSPIGMDCMN
;
A
#
# COMPACT_ATOMS: atom_id res chain seq x y z
N MET A 1 -90.24 53.03 -4.07
CA MET A 1 -89.90 52.03 -5.10
C MET A 1 -88.42 52.03 -5.38
N ARG A 2 -87.61 51.16 -4.75
CA ARG A 2 -86.20 51.02 -5.07
C ARG A 2 -86.04 49.63 -5.68
N LYS A 3 -85.55 49.63 -6.93
CA LYS A 3 -85.18 48.39 -7.66
C LYS A 3 -83.80 47.96 -7.24
N ILE A 4 -83.71 46.77 -6.66
CA ILE A 4 -82.43 46.08 -6.39
C ILE A 4 -82.04 45.33 -7.66
N ILE A 5 -80.83 45.64 -8.18
CA ILE A 5 -80.15 44.95 -9.30
C ILE A 5 -79.20 43.92 -8.67
N LEU A 6 -79.52 42.63 -8.87
CA LEU A 6 -78.69 41.53 -8.41
C LEU A 6 -77.56 41.30 -9.52
N LEU A 7 -76.37 41.62 -9.16
CA LEU A 7 -75.18 41.39 -10.03
C LEU A 7 -74.62 39.98 -9.68
N THR A 8 -74.82 39.01 -10.56
CA THR A 8 -74.19 37.63 -10.41
C THR A 8 -72.78 37.65 -10.91
N LEU A 9 -71.79 37.58 -9.98
CA LEU A 9 -70.41 37.38 -10.29
C LEU A 9 -70.18 35.90 -10.63
N ILE A 10 -69.90 35.61 -11.91
CA ILE A 10 -69.44 34.29 -12.33
C ILE A 10 -67.89 34.30 -12.16
N THR A 11 -67.42 33.64 -11.06
CA THR A 11 -65.98 33.41 -10.84
C THR A 11 -65.55 32.22 -11.72
N PHE A 12 -64.83 32.51 -12.80
CA PHE A 12 -64.13 31.47 -13.56
C PHE A 12 -62.89 31.05 -12.74
N CYS A 13 -62.97 29.93 -12.08
CA CYS A 13 -61.79 29.23 -11.56
C CYS A 13 -61.07 28.61 -12.77
N PHE A 14 -60.02 29.31 -13.21
CA PHE A 14 -58.98 28.68 -14.01
C PHE A 14 -58.22 27.73 -13.09
N SER A 15 -58.58 26.47 -13.11
CA SER A 15 -57.75 25.40 -12.63
C SER A 15 -56.56 25.33 -13.62
N ASN A 16 -55.45 25.93 -13.27
CA ASN A 16 -54.18 25.62 -13.89
C ASN A 16 -53.85 24.17 -13.55
N THR A 17 -54.38 23.24 -14.33
CA THR A 17 -53.79 21.92 -14.42
C THR A 17 -52.45 22.13 -15.15
N HIS A 18 -51.38 22.35 -14.43
CA HIS A 18 -50.05 22.04 -14.96
C HIS A 18 -50.11 20.57 -15.31
N ALA A 19 -50.25 20.25 -16.57
CA ALA A 19 -49.88 18.93 -17.05
C ALA A 19 -48.45 18.72 -16.64
N GLN A 20 -48.20 17.88 -15.67
CA GLN A 20 -46.86 17.48 -15.28
C GLN A 20 -46.26 16.88 -16.56
N ASP A 21 -45.24 17.57 -17.12
CA ASP A 21 -44.59 17.10 -18.32
C ASP A 21 -44.18 15.64 -18.06
N ASP A 22 -44.49 14.73 -18.92
CA ASP A 22 -44.12 13.33 -18.79
C ASP A 22 -42.59 13.23 -18.82
N ILE A 23 -41.99 12.93 -17.67
CA ILE A 23 -40.54 12.86 -17.48
C ILE A 23 -39.86 12.00 -18.57
N ARG A 24 -40.49 10.84 -18.93
CA ARG A 24 -39.93 9.96 -19.94
C ARG A 24 -39.93 10.57 -21.34
N SER A 25 -40.87 11.40 -21.65
CA SER A 25 -40.99 12.06 -22.97
C SER A 25 -40.23 13.38 -23.07
N SER A 26 -40.00 14.05 -21.92
CA SER A 26 -39.33 15.35 -21.84
C SER A 26 -37.84 15.26 -21.58
N SER A 27 -37.29 14.04 -21.37
CA SER A 27 -35.92 13.78 -20.98
C SER A 27 -35.16 12.92 -22.00
N GLU A 28 -33.83 13.07 -22.06
CA GLU A 28 -32.96 12.25 -22.92
C GLU A 28 -32.85 10.82 -22.36
N LYS A 29 -33.35 9.82 -23.09
CA LYS A 29 -33.21 8.42 -22.71
C LYS A 29 -31.82 7.89 -23.07
N ARG A 30 -31.18 7.19 -22.13
CA ARG A 30 -29.94 6.39 -22.33
C ARG A 30 -30.20 4.93 -21.98
N ALA A 31 -30.22 4.08 -23.00
CA ALA A 31 -30.49 2.66 -22.86
C ALA A 31 -29.23 1.84 -22.60
N GLY A 32 -29.30 0.81 -21.74
CA GLY A 32 -28.18 -0.11 -21.42
C GLY A 32 -28.55 -1.15 -20.37
N PHE A 33 -27.69 -1.36 -19.38
CA PHE A 33 -27.94 -2.35 -18.33
C PHE A 33 -29.21 -1.99 -17.52
N ILE A 34 -29.30 -0.73 -17.03
CA ILE A 34 -30.51 -0.15 -16.47
C ILE A 34 -30.78 1.14 -17.24
N ASP A 35 -31.94 1.23 -17.88
CA ASP A 35 -32.31 2.42 -18.63
C ASP A 35 -32.41 3.63 -17.70
N PHE A 36 -31.96 4.80 -18.14
CA PHE A 36 -32.13 6.05 -17.40
C PHE A 36 -32.45 7.22 -18.32
N TYR A 37 -32.96 8.30 -17.71
CA TYR A 37 -33.31 9.54 -18.40
C TYR A 37 -32.57 10.71 -17.75
N TRP A 38 -32.02 11.57 -18.60
CA TRP A 38 -31.44 12.85 -18.18
C TRP A 38 -32.41 13.99 -18.47
N SER A 39 -32.85 14.70 -17.42
CA SER A 39 -33.64 15.93 -17.54
C SER A 39 -32.71 17.15 -17.48
N GLU A 40 -32.40 17.75 -18.63
CA GLU A 40 -31.54 18.95 -18.69
C GLU A 40 -32.19 20.13 -17.97
N LYS A 41 -33.50 20.28 -18.07
CA LYS A 41 -34.29 21.33 -17.44
C LYS A 41 -34.17 21.32 -15.91
N GLU A 42 -34.13 20.11 -15.33
CA GLU A 42 -34.12 19.93 -13.87
C GLU A 42 -32.73 19.62 -13.33
N GLY A 43 -31.78 19.23 -14.18
CA GLY A 43 -30.46 18.75 -13.78
C GLY A 43 -30.50 17.40 -13.10
N LYS A 44 -31.48 16.54 -13.47
CA LYS A 44 -31.79 15.31 -12.74
C LYS A 44 -31.59 14.03 -13.57
N ILE A 45 -31.22 12.95 -12.86
CA ILE A 45 -31.16 11.58 -13.40
C ILE A 45 -32.33 10.79 -12.86
N TYR A 46 -33.15 10.27 -13.78
CA TYR A 46 -34.25 9.35 -13.45
C TYR A 46 -33.92 7.95 -13.92
N LEU A 47 -33.95 6.98 -13.01
CA LEU A 47 -33.65 5.58 -13.29
C LEU A 47 -34.95 4.80 -13.52
N ASP A 48 -34.98 3.97 -14.58
CA ASP A 48 -36.15 3.19 -14.98
C ASP A 48 -35.97 1.72 -14.57
N ILE A 49 -36.52 1.36 -13.42
CA ILE A 49 -36.34 0.03 -12.82
C ILE A 49 -37.39 -0.92 -13.36
N GLU A 50 -36.98 -1.92 -14.12
CA GLU A 50 -37.85 -2.97 -14.64
C GLU A 50 -37.98 -4.16 -13.68
N LYS A 51 -36.86 -4.49 -12.98
CA LYS A 51 -36.78 -5.65 -12.12
C LYS A 51 -36.48 -5.25 -10.67
N ILE A 52 -37.42 -5.53 -9.81
CA ILE A 52 -37.21 -5.44 -8.35
C ILE A 52 -36.79 -6.81 -7.81
N ASN A 53 -36.11 -6.84 -6.66
CA ASN A 53 -35.48 -8.02 -6.06
C ASN A 53 -34.37 -8.70 -6.87
N GLU A 54 -34.00 -8.20 -8.05
CA GLU A 54 -32.81 -8.67 -8.78
C GLU A 54 -31.57 -7.99 -8.21
N GLU A 55 -30.56 -8.78 -7.95
CA GLU A 55 -29.28 -8.31 -7.40
C GLU A 55 -28.35 -7.82 -8.51
N PHE A 56 -27.63 -6.76 -8.18
CA PHE A 56 -26.54 -6.24 -9.01
C PHE A 56 -25.42 -5.70 -8.13
N LEU A 57 -24.24 -5.49 -8.70
CA LEU A 57 -23.12 -4.94 -7.96
C LEU A 57 -23.12 -3.41 -8.08
N TYR A 58 -23.00 -2.72 -6.96
CA TYR A 58 -22.79 -1.28 -6.89
C TYR A 58 -21.35 -0.99 -6.44
N VAL A 59 -20.65 -0.20 -7.22
CA VAL A 59 -19.29 0.24 -6.95
C VAL A 59 -19.18 1.74 -7.11
N ASN A 60 -18.47 2.41 -6.22
CA ASN A 60 -18.12 3.81 -6.39
C ASN A 60 -16.59 3.98 -6.42
N TYR A 61 -16.08 4.98 -7.14
CA TYR A 61 -14.66 5.31 -7.16
C TYR A 61 -14.43 6.79 -7.49
N LEU A 62 -13.21 7.28 -7.22
CA LEU A 62 -12.78 8.62 -7.58
C LEU A 62 -12.27 8.64 -9.03
N SER A 63 -13.04 9.20 -9.95
CA SER A 63 -12.61 9.44 -11.33
C SER A 63 -11.70 10.64 -11.45
N ALA A 64 -11.81 11.62 -10.52
CA ALA A 64 -10.87 12.71 -10.32
C ALA A 64 -10.78 13.01 -8.82
N GLY A 65 -9.58 12.92 -8.28
CA GLY A 65 -9.28 13.16 -6.87
C GLY A 65 -8.50 14.43 -6.63
N VAL A 66 -7.86 14.53 -5.46
CA VAL A 66 -7.11 15.72 -5.03
C VAL A 66 -5.63 15.69 -5.40
N GLY A 67 -5.14 14.62 -6.02
CA GLY A 67 -3.75 14.52 -6.49
C GLY A 67 -2.71 14.28 -5.39
N SER A 68 -3.08 13.68 -4.26
CA SER A 68 -2.16 13.33 -3.17
C SER A 68 -2.51 11.97 -2.57
N ASN A 69 -1.55 11.05 -2.56
CA ASN A 69 -1.66 9.79 -1.81
C ASN A 69 -1.74 10.01 -0.29
N ASP A 70 -1.05 11.06 0.20
CA ASP A 70 -0.97 11.34 1.63
C ASP A 70 -2.33 11.71 2.23
N ILE A 71 -3.27 12.14 1.38
CA ILE A 71 -4.67 12.38 1.76
C ILE A 71 -5.50 11.10 1.61
N GLY A 72 -5.13 10.21 0.68
CA GLY A 72 -5.89 8.99 0.38
C GLY A 72 -7.09 9.24 -0.55
N LEU A 73 -7.07 10.30 -1.37
CA LEU A 73 -8.14 10.69 -2.30
C LEU A 73 -7.55 10.97 -3.68
N ASP A 74 -6.97 9.97 -4.31
CA ASP A 74 -6.38 10.12 -5.62
C ASP A 74 -7.21 9.48 -6.75
N ARG A 75 -6.89 9.85 -7.99
CA ARG A 75 -7.60 9.36 -9.17
C ARG A 75 -7.52 7.84 -9.28
N GLY A 76 -8.66 7.20 -9.49
CA GLY A 76 -8.76 5.76 -9.69
C GLY A 76 -8.99 4.94 -8.43
N GLN A 77 -9.05 5.58 -7.26
CA GLN A 77 -9.30 4.89 -6.00
C GLN A 77 -10.69 4.27 -5.99
N ILE A 78 -10.76 2.95 -5.94
CA ILE A 78 -12.01 2.19 -5.84
C ILE A 78 -12.49 2.25 -4.38
N GLY A 79 -13.77 2.56 -4.20
CA GLY A 79 -14.44 2.53 -2.91
C GLY A 79 -15.08 1.16 -2.63
N ASN A 80 -16.16 1.20 -1.89
CA ASN A 80 -16.86 -0.03 -1.50
C ASN A 80 -17.54 -0.72 -2.69
N GLN A 81 -17.46 -2.05 -2.70
CA GLN A 81 -18.16 -2.93 -3.62
C GLN A 81 -19.28 -3.62 -2.87
N ARG A 82 -20.54 -3.44 -3.34
CA ARG A 82 -21.73 -3.90 -2.62
C ARG A 82 -22.67 -4.60 -3.57
N ILE A 83 -23.11 -5.81 -3.23
CA ILE A 83 -24.30 -6.38 -3.85
C ILE A 83 -25.50 -5.63 -3.31
N VAL A 84 -26.36 -5.18 -4.21
CA VAL A 84 -27.56 -4.40 -3.86
C VAL A 84 -28.75 -4.87 -4.68
N LYS A 85 -29.95 -4.59 -4.17
CA LYS A 85 -31.21 -4.81 -4.89
C LYS A 85 -32.23 -3.74 -4.53
N PHE A 86 -33.17 -3.52 -5.44
CA PHE A 86 -34.30 -2.65 -5.16
C PHE A 86 -35.47 -3.44 -4.56
N ILE A 87 -36.02 -2.97 -3.45
CA ILE A 87 -37.22 -3.54 -2.82
C ILE A 87 -38.28 -2.47 -2.71
N ARG A 88 -39.53 -2.78 -3.16
CA ARG A 88 -40.68 -1.86 -3.03
C ARG A 88 -41.25 -1.91 -1.63
N SER A 89 -41.44 -0.73 -1.03
CA SER A 89 -42.19 -0.55 0.23
C SER A 89 -43.17 0.59 0.06
N GLY A 90 -44.43 0.26 -0.29
CA GLY A 90 -45.47 1.23 -0.59
C GLY A 90 -45.06 2.18 -1.73
N PRO A 91 -44.99 3.52 -1.48
CA PRO A 91 -44.63 4.51 -2.48
C PRO A 91 -43.10 4.64 -2.67
N LYS A 92 -42.31 3.87 -1.95
CA LYS A 92 -40.85 3.93 -1.99
C LYS A 92 -40.22 2.71 -2.61
N LEU A 93 -39.08 2.93 -3.23
CA LEU A 93 -38.15 1.90 -3.65
C LEU A 93 -36.87 2.04 -2.80
N LEU A 94 -36.53 0.99 -2.06
CA LEU A 94 -35.37 0.97 -1.17
C LEU A 94 -34.21 0.27 -1.88
N LEU A 95 -33.01 0.90 -1.89
CA LEU A 95 -31.77 0.27 -2.31
C LEU A 95 -31.16 -0.44 -1.11
N ILE A 96 -31.24 -1.75 -1.11
CA ILE A 96 -30.82 -2.60 0.01
C ILE A 96 -29.56 -3.35 -0.34
N GLN A 97 -28.62 -3.37 0.60
CA GLN A 97 -27.45 -4.25 0.61
C GLN A 97 -27.74 -5.45 1.51
N PRO A 98 -27.93 -6.67 0.97
CA PRO A 98 -28.01 -7.90 1.76
C PRO A 98 -26.69 -8.17 2.48
N ASN A 99 -26.73 -8.93 3.56
CA ASN A 99 -25.54 -9.34 4.28
C ASN A 99 -25.03 -10.68 3.74
N TYR A 100 -23.93 -10.63 2.98
CA TYR A 100 -23.29 -11.82 2.41
C TYR A 100 -22.17 -12.39 3.27
N ASP A 101 -21.79 -11.71 4.36
CA ASP A 101 -20.80 -12.23 5.30
C ASP A 101 -21.35 -13.38 6.16
N PHE A 102 -22.70 -13.42 6.31
CA PHE A 102 -23.42 -14.41 7.10
C PHE A 102 -24.61 -14.97 6.29
N VAL A 103 -24.52 -16.25 5.92
CA VAL A 103 -25.51 -16.89 5.05
C VAL A 103 -25.88 -18.29 5.59
N ALA A 104 -26.99 -18.83 5.10
CA ALA A 104 -27.28 -20.26 5.19
C ALA A 104 -27.48 -20.80 3.77
N LYS A 105 -26.52 -21.61 3.28
CA LYS A 105 -26.63 -22.30 1.99
C LYS A 105 -27.37 -23.63 2.19
N SER A 106 -28.71 -23.55 2.25
CA SER A 106 -29.61 -24.63 2.61
C SER A 106 -30.81 -24.66 1.69
N ASP A 107 -31.42 -25.83 1.53
CA ASP A 107 -32.74 -25.98 0.89
C ASP A 107 -33.90 -25.68 1.86
N ASN A 108 -33.58 -25.41 3.13
CA ASN A 108 -34.58 -25.07 4.15
C ASN A 108 -34.77 -23.54 4.23
N ASN A 109 -35.86 -23.03 3.67
CA ASN A 109 -36.18 -21.60 3.67
C ASN A 109 -36.30 -20.98 5.07
N GLU A 110 -36.70 -21.75 6.08
CA GLU A 110 -36.79 -21.27 7.45
C GLU A 110 -35.41 -21.06 8.08
N GLU A 111 -34.43 -21.91 7.74
CA GLU A 111 -33.05 -21.75 8.14
C GLU A 111 -32.42 -20.52 7.48
N ILE A 112 -32.61 -20.32 6.16
CA ILE A 112 -32.19 -19.14 5.43
C ILE A 112 -32.78 -17.89 6.10
N ARG A 113 -34.08 -17.83 6.30
CA ARG A 113 -34.78 -16.71 6.94
C ARG A 113 -34.26 -16.43 8.35
N SER A 114 -34.01 -17.48 9.14
CA SER A 114 -33.47 -17.33 10.50
C SER A 114 -32.10 -16.62 10.52
N VAL A 115 -31.23 -16.89 9.53
CA VAL A 115 -29.93 -16.22 9.41
C VAL A 115 -30.12 -14.78 8.90
N GLU A 116 -30.97 -14.56 7.88
CA GLU A 116 -31.25 -13.21 7.35
C GLU A 116 -31.86 -12.28 8.43
N GLU A 117 -32.70 -12.80 9.32
CA GLU A 117 -33.29 -12.04 10.44
C GLU A 117 -32.28 -11.83 11.59
N ALA A 118 -31.26 -12.69 11.73
CA ALA A 118 -30.22 -12.57 12.77
C ALA A 118 -29.16 -11.53 12.43
N PHE A 119 -28.87 -11.30 11.15
CA PHE A 119 -27.81 -10.41 10.69
C PHE A 119 -28.38 -9.26 9.85
N ALA A 120 -28.14 -8.04 10.32
CA ALA A 120 -28.72 -6.86 9.69
C ALA A 120 -28.25 -6.67 8.23
N GLN A 121 -29.18 -6.35 7.36
CA GLN A 121 -28.94 -5.76 6.05
C GLN A 121 -28.90 -4.23 6.15
N SER A 122 -28.38 -3.54 5.13
CA SER A 122 -28.30 -2.08 5.09
C SER A 122 -29.21 -1.50 4.02
N VAL A 123 -30.02 -0.51 4.38
CA VAL A 123 -30.74 0.33 3.41
C VAL A 123 -29.81 1.50 3.07
N LEU A 124 -29.24 1.50 1.86
CA LEU A 124 -28.32 2.54 1.43
C LEU A 124 -29.04 3.84 1.09
N TRP A 125 -30.24 3.74 0.49
CA TRP A 125 -31.08 4.89 0.15
C TRP A 125 -32.55 4.49 -0.03
N GLY A 126 -33.45 5.47 0.04
CA GLY A 126 -34.89 5.30 -0.23
C GLY A 126 -35.38 6.35 -1.21
N PHE A 127 -35.91 5.90 -2.34
CA PHE A 127 -36.42 6.75 -3.43
C PHE A 127 -37.95 6.74 -3.42
N TYR A 128 -38.61 7.88 -3.71
CA TYR A 128 -40.01 7.89 -4.06
C TYR A 128 -40.17 7.45 -5.52
N ILE A 129 -41.25 6.70 -5.77
CA ILE A 129 -41.62 6.30 -7.13
C ILE A 129 -42.32 7.50 -7.77
N GLU A 130 -41.69 8.09 -8.78
CA GLU A 130 -42.18 9.26 -9.51
C GLU A 130 -43.27 8.89 -10.53
N ASP A 131 -43.17 7.72 -11.15
CA ASP A 131 -44.07 7.20 -12.14
C ASP A 131 -43.99 5.67 -12.23
N GLU A 132 -45.11 5.05 -12.60
CA GLU A 132 -45.17 3.60 -12.85
C GLU A 132 -45.93 3.35 -14.15
N ARG A 133 -45.24 2.76 -15.14
CA ARG A 133 -45.79 2.43 -16.45
C ARG A 133 -45.23 1.12 -16.99
N ASN A 134 -46.15 0.27 -17.51
CA ASN A 134 -45.81 -1.00 -18.12
C ASN A 134 -44.90 -1.90 -17.25
N GLY A 135 -45.11 -1.84 -15.92
CA GLY A 135 -44.31 -2.60 -14.96
C GLY A 135 -42.95 -2.03 -14.63
N LYS A 136 -42.59 -0.86 -15.17
CA LYS A 136 -41.37 -0.14 -14.85
C LYS A 136 -41.63 0.99 -13.85
N LEU A 137 -40.74 1.11 -12.86
CA LEU A 137 -40.78 2.10 -11.80
C LEU A 137 -39.70 3.17 -12.08
N LEU A 138 -40.14 4.44 -12.18
CA LEU A 138 -39.25 5.58 -12.36
C LEU A 138 -38.92 6.20 -11.00
N ILE A 139 -37.65 6.42 -10.72
CA ILE A 139 -37.18 7.05 -9.47
C ILE A 139 -36.20 8.18 -9.80
N ASP A 140 -36.15 9.24 -8.99
CA ASP A 140 -35.11 10.25 -9.02
C ASP A 140 -33.88 9.75 -8.26
N LEU A 141 -32.75 9.55 -8.97
CA LEU A 141 -31.50 9.04 -8.41
C LEU A 141 -30.55 10.17 -7.97
N THR A 142 -30.85 11.42 -8.29
CA THR A 142 -29.92 12.56 -8.24
C THR A 142 -29.33 12.80 -6.85
N ASP A 143 -30.17 12.84 -5.80
CA ASP A 143 -29.70 13.11 -4.44
C ASP A 143 -28.75 12.02 -3.92
N PHE A 144 -28.99 10.77 -4.29
CA PHE A 144 -28.07 9.67 -4.00
C PHE A 144 -26.74 9.85 -4.70
N LEU A 145 -26.75 10.22 -5.99
CA LEU A 145 -25.52 10.45 -6.76
C LEU A 145 -24.73 11.68 -6.30
N LEU A 146 -25.39 12.65 -5.67
CA LEU A 146 -24.78 13.86 -5.13
C LEU A 146 -24.41 13.73 -3.63
N SER A 147 -24.50 12.55 -3.05
CA SER A 147 -24.13 12.30 -1.65
C SER A 147 -22.67 11.83 -1.51
N ASP A 148 -22.10 11.96 -0.30
CA ASP A 148 -20.71 11.54 -0.01
C ASP A 148 -20.61 10.02 0.23
N VAL A 149 -20.92 9.23 -0.78
CA VAL A 149 -20.86 7.75 -0.72
C VAL A 149 -19.43 7.21 -0.65
N HIS A 150 -18.44 8.00 -1.04
CA HIS A 150 -17.02 7.62 -1.01
C HIS A 150 -16.36 7.91 0.34
N GLY A 151 -16.98 8.74 1.19
CA GLY A 151 -16.47 9.10 2.50
C GLY A 151 -15.35 10.16 2.46
N ILE A 152 -15.43 11.08 1.51
CA ILE A 152 -14.41 12.12 1.27
C ILE A 152 -14.25 13.03 2.49
N SER A 153 -15.38 13.48 3.08
CA SER A 153 -15.36 14.30 4.30
C SER A 153 -14.65 13.60 5.45
N GLN A 154 -14.91 12.31 5.62
CA GLN A 154 -14.27 11.50 6.66
C GLN A 154 -12.78 11.32 6.40
N THR A 155 -12.39 11.03 5.16
CA THR A 155 -10.98 10.87 4.77
C THR A 155 -10.18 12.15 4.98
N LEU A 156 -10.72 13.32 4.59
CA LEU A 156 -10.08 14.62 4.83
C LEU A 156 -9.89 14.90 6.32
N LYS A 157 -10.86 14.52 7.15
CA LYS A 157 -10.76 14.66 8.60
C LYS A 157 -9.72 13.70 9.20
N GLN A 158 -9.76 12.43 8.84
CA GLN A 158 -8.84 11.40 9.37
C GLN A 158 -7.39 11.64 8.95
N SER A 159 -7.16 12.17 7.75
CA SER A 159 -5.82 12.55 7.29
C SER A 159 -5.36 13.91 7.81
N GLY A 160 -6.11 14.55 8.72
CA GLY A 160 -5.76 15.81 9.33
C GLY A 160 -5.80 17.02 8.39
N GLN A 161 -6.60 16.94 7.30
CA GLN A 161 -6.69 18.04 6.34
C GLN A 161 -7.73 19.09 6.71
N GLY A 162 -8.63 18.80 7.63
CA GLY A 162 -9.67 19.68 8.13
C GLY A 162 -11.07 19.08 8.09
N ASN A 163 -12.07 19.86 8.48
CA ASN A 163 -13.47 19.45 8.48
C ASN A 163 -14.20 20.06 7.29
N TYR A 164 -14.76 19.21 6.45
CA TYR A 164 -15.43 19.58 5.21
C TYR A 164 -16.81 18.94 5.10
N HIS A 165 -17.71 19.64 4.39
CA HIS A 165 -19.08 19.20 4.09
C HIS A 165 -19.40 19.45 2.63
N ILE A 166 -20.26 18.60 2.03
CA ILE A 166 -20.76 18.84 0.67
C ILE A 166 -21.46 20.20 0.60
N ASP A 167 -21.13 20.97 -0.44
CA ASP A 167 -21.87 22.18 -0.82
C ASP A 167 -22.78 21.85 -2.02
N PRO A 168 -24.09 21.67 -1.81
CA PRO A 168 -25.00 21.31 -2.89
C PRO A 168 -25.06 22.36 -4.01
N SER A 169 -24.82 23.65 -3.69
CA SER A 169 -24.86 24.73 -4.66
C SER A 169 -23.70 24.69 -5.68
N ARG A 170 -22.64 23.94 -5.35
CA ARG A 170 -21.43 23.74 -6.17
C ARG A 170 -21.24 22.30 -6.61
N SER A 171 -22.28 21.47 -6.46
CA SER A 171 -22.27 20.05 -6.83
C SER A 171 -23.30 19.80 -7.92
N ALA A 172 -22.97 18.93 -8.89
CA ALA A 172 -23.81 18.65 -10.05
C ALA A 172 -23.45 17.32 -10.71
N MET A 173 -24.32 16.83 -11.59
CA MET A 173 -24.01 15.70 -12.45
C MET A 173 -22.94 16.03 -13.51
N TYR A 174 -22.06 15.09 -13.81
CA TYR A 174 -21.03 15.22 -14.84
C TYR A 174 -21.34 14.32 -16.05
N LEU A 175 -22.11 14.85 -17.00
CA LEU A 175 -22.64 14.10 -18.13
C LEU A 175 -21.62 13.49 -19.11
N PRO A 176 -20.42 14.09 -19.34
CA PRO A 176 -19.46 13.49 -20.26
C PRO A 176 -19.02 12.07 -19.89
N ARG A 177 -19.14 11.69 -18.61
CA ARG A 177 -18.81 10.36 -18.11
C ARG A 177 -19.99 9.64 -17.48
N THR A 178 -21.19 10.16 -17.62
CA THR A 178 -22.46 9.48 -17.30
C THR A 178 -22.89 8.70 -18.53
N LYS A 179 -22.75 7.36 -18.50
CA LYS A 179 -22.86 6.49 -19.67
C LYS A 179 -23.65 5.21 -19.36
N ASN A 180 -24.12 4.56 -20.38
CA ASN A 180 -24.83 3.29 -20.25
C ASN A 180 -24.21 2.26 -21.20
N PHE A 181 -23.81 1.12 -20.66
CA PHE A 181 -23.25 -0.01 -21.38
C PHE A 181 -24.18 -1.22 -21.26
N LYS A 182 -23.83 -2.30 -21.97
CA LYS A 182 -24.60 -3.53 -21.93
C LYS A 182 -24.65 -4.19 -20.55
N ASP A 183 -23.51 -4.13 -19.81
CA ASP A 183 -23.33 -4.83 -18.54
C ASP A 183 -23.10 -3.89 -17.36
N ASN A 184 -23.05 -2.57 -17.57
CA ASN A 184 -23.01 -1.58 -16.49
C ASN A 184 -23.67 -0.24 -16.88
N THR A 185 -24.21 0.44 -15.89
CA THR A 185 -24.76 1.79 -15.98
C THR A 185 -23.96 2.69 -15.05
N ASP A 186 -23.39 3.75 -15.61
CA ASP A 186 -22.42 4.60 -14.96
C ASP A 186 -22.89 6.04 -14.84
N PHE A 187 -22.73 6.60 -13.65
CA PHE A 187 -23.02 8.00 -13.36
C PHE A 187 -21.79 8.66 -12.77
N GLU A 188 -21.56 9.91 -13.12
CA GLU A 188 -20.47 10.68 -12.53
C GLU A 188 -21.01 12.01 -12.00
N SER A 189 -20.60 12.35 -10.76
CA SER A 189 -20.96 13.60 -10.10
C SER A 189 -19.73 14.45 -9.83
N ILE A 190 -19.86 15.76 -9.94
CA ILE A 190 -18.94 16.77 -9.42
C ILE A 190 -19.42 17.07 -8.00
N LEU A 191 -18.59 16.78 -7.00
CA LEU A 191 -18.87 17.12 -5.61
C LEU A 191 -17.88 18.14 -5.11
N THR A 192 -18.37 19.25 -4.58
CA THR A 192 -17.55 20.26 -3.93
C THR A 192 -17.77 20.22 -2.42
N PHE A 193 -16.68 20.16 -1.70
CA PHE A 193 -16.66 20.14 -0.24
C PHE A 193 -16.10 21.44 0.28
N THR A 194 -16.86 22.15 1.09
CA THR A 194 -16.45 23.40 1.72
C THR A 194 -16.13 23.20 3.18
N GLY A 195 -15.07 23.87 3.67
CA GLY A 195 -14.62 23.68 5.05
C GLY A 195 -13.43 24.53 5.42
N THR A 196 -12.87 24.28 6.61
CA THR A 196 -11.68 24.96 7.10
C THR A 196 -10.47 24.05 6.88
N PRO A 197 -9.51 24.44 6.01
CA PRO A 197 -8.31 23.67 5.78
C PRO A 197 -7.37 23.74 6.99
N GLU A 198 -6.87 22.58 7.46
CA GLU A 198 -5.92 22.47 8.56
C GLU A 198 -4.58 21.92 8.08
N GLY A 199 -4.62 20.89 7.23
CA GLY A 199 -3.44 20.16 6.77
C GLY A 199 -2.64 20.90 5.67
N GLY A 200 -1.35 20.57 5.61
CA GLY A 200 -0.44 21.11 4.59
C GLY A 200 -0.69 20.50 3.21
N TYR A 201 -1.10 19.24 3.14
CA TYR A 201 -1.30 18.57 1.86
C TYR A 201 -2.47 19.17 1.08
N ILE A 202 -3.63 19.38 1.71
CA ILE A 202 -4.78 19.98 1.01
C ILE A 202 -4.49 21.39 0.50
N ARG A 203 -3.70 22.17 1.26
CA ARG A 203 -3.24 23.50 0.85
C ARG A 203 -2.29 23.49 -0.33
N SER A 204 -1.57 22.39 -0.55
CA SER A 204 -0.58 22.26 -1.63
C SER A 204 -1.17 21.76 -2.95
N VAL A 205 -2.33 21.09 -2.91
CA VAL A 205 -2.91 20.44 -4.09
C VAL A 205 -4.21 21.10 -4.58
N THR A 206 -4.81 21.98 -3.79
CA THR A 206 -6.05 22.69 -4.17
C THR A 206 -5.82 24.19 -4.34
N PRO A 207 -6.31 24.80 -5.44
CA PRO A 207 -6.14 26.24 -5.65
C PRO A 207 -6.86 27.08 -4.60
N THR A 208 -8.00 26.60 -4.08
CA THR A 208 -8.77 27.22 -2.99
C THR A 208 -9.05 26.12 -1.96
N PRO A 209 -8.19 25.99 -0.92
CA PRO A 209 -8.29 24.89 0.04
C PRO A 209 -9.60 24.82 0.82
N GLU A 210 -10.34 25.93 0.90
CA GLU A 210 -11.69 26.04 1.50
C GLU A 210 -12.80 25.41 0.64
N ALA A 211 -12.50 25.07 -0.63
CA ALA A 211 -13.45 24.51 -1.60
C ALA A 211 -12.80 23.41 -2.44
N VAL A 212 -12.85 22.19 -1.94
CA VAL A 212 -12.24 21.02 -2.57
C VAL A 212 -13.25 20.34 -3.49
N THR A 213 -12.95 20.25 -4.77
CA THR A 213 -13.83 19.62 -5.77
C THR A 213 -13.21 18.33 -6.29
N VAL A 214 -13.98 17.26 -6.26
CA VAL A 214 -13.63 15.94 -6.80
C VAL A 214 -14.74 15.44 -7.73
N ARG A 215 -14.48 14.35 -8.45
CA ARG A 215 -15.51 13.62 -9.19
C ARG A 215 -15.66 12.22 -8.65
N VAL A 216 -16.88 11.91 -8.24
CA VAL A 216 -17.25 10.57 -7.77
C VAL A 216 -17.99 9.87 -8.89
N HIS A 217 -17.55 8.66 -9.17
CA HIS A 217 -18.15 7.78 -10.15
C HIS A 217 -18.96 6.69 -9.43
N HIS A 218 -20.16 6.40 -9.94
CA HIS A 218 -21.05 5.36 -9.47
C HIS A 218 -21.28 4.38 -10.61
N SER A 219 -21.09 3.10 -10.39
CA SER A 219 -21.32 2.05 -11.38
C SER A 219 -22.27 1.00 -10.84
N PHE A 220 -23.40 0.78 -11.53
CA PHE A 220 -24.31 -0.32 -11.35
C PHE A 220 -23.96 -1.39 -12.35
N ILE A 221 -23.52 -2.56 -11.89
CA ILE A 221 -22.89 -3.59 -12.71
C ILE A 221 -23.72 -4.86 -12.61
N ARG A 222 -23.98 -5.46 -13.78
CA ARG A 222 -24.60 -6.78 -13.87
C ARG A 222 -23.70 -7.82 -13.20
N LEU A 223 -24.25 -8.62 -12.31
CA LEU A 223 -23.53 -9.75 -11.73
C LEU A 223 -23.26 -10.81 -12.80
N PRO A 224 -22.09 -11.51 -12.72
CA PRO A 224 -21.81 -12.65 -13.58
C PRO A 224 -22.86 -13.76 -13.48
N ASP A 225 -22.89 -14.69 -14.44
CA ASP A 225 -23.69 -15.88 -14.37
C ASP A 225 -23.22 -16.86 -13.27
N ASP A 226 -24.03 -17.84 -12.94
CA ASP A 226 -23.77 -18.81 -11.88
C ASP A 226 -22.86 -19.99 -12.33
N GLN A 227 -22.16 -19.87 -13.47
CA GLN A 227 -21.30 -20.95 -13.99
C GLN A 227 -19.88 -20.91 -13.44
N TYR A 228 -19.48 -19.79 -12.80
CA TYR A 228 -18.16 -19.68 -12.19
C TYR A 228 -18.00 -20.66 -11.04
N LYS A 229 -16.89 -21.37 -11.02
CA LYS A 229 -16.54 -22.33 -9.95
C LYS A 229 -15.53 -21.69 -9.00
N PRO A 230 -15.96 -21.27 -7.77
CA PRO A 230 -15.05 -20.73 -6.78
C PRO A 230 -13.96 -21.76 -6.43
N ARG A 231 -12.71 -21.32 -6.41
CA ARG A 231 -11.58 -22.17 -6.03
C ARG A 231 -11.29 -22.03 -4.53
N LYS A 232 -11.13 -23.16 -3.85
CA LYS A 232 -10.85 -23.18 -2.42
C LYS A 232 -9.54 -22.45 -2.11
N PHE A 233 -9.56 -21.66 -1.05
CA PHE A 233 -8.36 -20.99 -0.52
C PHE A 233 -7.48 -21.99 0.24
N ASP A 234 -6.17 -21.89 0.03
CA ASP A 234 -5.13 -22.51 0.84
C ASP A 234 -4.18 -21.42 1.34
N PRO A 235 -3.81 -21.38 2.64
CA PRO A 235 -2.96 -20.31 3.18
C PRO A 235 -1.55 -20.28 2.59
N ARG A 236 -1.14 -21.32 1.85
CA ARG A 236 0.16 -21.45 1.19
C ARG A 236 0.12 -21.04 -0.29
N SER A 237 -1.08 -20.77 -0.83
CA SER A 237 -1.29 -20.53 -2.26
C SER A 237 -0.91 -19.13 -2.73
N GLY A 238 -0.74 -18.16 -1.83
CA GLY A 238 -0.41 -16.79 -2.16
C GLY A 238 -1.58 -15.92 -2.64
N TYR A 239 -2.82 -16.37 -2.49
CA TYR A 239 -4.01 -15.64 -2.93
C TYR A 239 -4.71 -14.87 -1.81
N TYR A 240 -5.35 -13.75 -2.15
CA TYR A 240 -6.35 -13.13 -1.29
C TYR A 240 -7.55 -14.05 -1.10
N ALA A 241 -8.03 -14.12 0.14
CA ALA A 241 -9.19 -14.90 0.51
C ALA A 241 -10.46 -14.06 0.52
N MET A 242 -11.47 -14.46 -0.24
CA MET A 242 -12.86 -14.14 0.01
C MET A 242 -13.39 -15.10 1.06
N SER A 243 -14.14 -14.64 2.05
CA SER A 243 -14.71 -15.51 3.08
C SER A 243 -16.10 -15.06 3.52
N TYR A 244 -16.91 -16.03 3.91
CA TYR A 244 -18.19 -15.82 4.54
C TYR A 244 -18.47 -16.95 5.56
N GLN A 245 -19.45 -16.74 6.43
CA GLN A 245 -19.89 -17.75 7.40
C GLN A 245 -21.18 -18.40 6.90
N ASP A 246 -21.17 -19.72 6.74
CA ASP A 246 -22.30 -20.52 6.29
C ASP A 246 -22.90 -21.30 7.47
N TYR A 247 -23.99 -20.81 8.00
CA TYR A 247 -24.67 -21.37 9.18
C TYR A 247 -25.38 -22.71 8.91
N ALA A 248 -25.58 -23.07 7.63
CA ALA A 248 -26.06 -24.40 7.24
C ALA A 248 -24.95 -25.45 7.19
N SER A 249 -23.71 -25.10 7.54
CA SER A 249 -22.59 -26.05 7.58
C SER A 249 -22.79 -27.11 8.65
N PRO A 250 -22.43 -28.38 8.37
CA PRO A 250 -22.43 -29.43 9.41
C PRO A 250 -21.62 -29.03 10.65
N ILE A 251 -22.10 -29.42 11.84
CA ILE A 251 -21.52 -29.05 13.14
C ILE A 251 -20.03 -29.40 13.25
N GLU A 252 -19.60 -30.48 12.65
CA GLU A 252 -18.22 -30.96 12.62
C GLU A 252 -17.30 -30.20 11.64
N THR A 253 -17.85 -29.29 10.85
CA THR A 253 -17.09 -28.49 9.87
C THR A 253 -17.01 -27.02 10.25
N SER A 254 -16.05 -26.28 9.70
CA SER A 254 -15.95 -24.84 9.92
C SER A 254 -17.11 -24.10 9.28
N LEU A 255 -17.70 -23.15 10.00
CA LEU A 255 -18.67 -22.19 9.45
C LEU A 255 -18.01 -21.33 8.37
N THR A 256 -16.75 -20.94 8.56
CA THR A 256 -16.06 -20.05 7.63
C THR A 256 -15.66 -20.81 6.37
N LYS A 257 -16.23 -20.40 5.25
CA LYS A 257 -15.82 -20.83 3.90
C LYS A 257 -14.85 -19.82 3.34
N ARG A 258 -13.79 -20.29 2.67
CA ARG A 258 -12.76 -19.44 2.08
C ARG A 258 -12.49 -19.87 0.65
N PHE A 259 -12.48 -18.87 -0.25
CA PHE A 259 -12.18 -19.04 -1.67
C PHE A 259 -11.20 -17.98 -2.09
N ILE A 260 -10.46 -18.23 -3.18
CA ILE A 260 -9.54 -17.24 -3.73
C ILE A 260 -10.27 -16.25 -4.63
N TYR A 261 -9.77 -15.02 -4.70
CA TYR A 261 -10.13 -14.11 -5.80
C TYR A 261 -9.36 -14.48 -7.05
N ARG A 262 -10.03 -14.62 -8.20
CA ARG A 262 -9.39 -14.83 -9.50
C ARG A 262 -10.33 -14.49 -10.66
N HIS A 263 -9.79 -14.19 -11.83
CA HIS A 263 -10.58 -14.12 -13.05
C HIS A 263 -11.10 -15.49 -13.45
N ARG A 264 -12.24 -15.53 -14.13
CA ARG A 264 -12.72 -16.73 -14.82
C ARG A 264 -11.77 -17.02 -15.99
N LEU A 265 -11.24 -18.24 -16.04
CA LEU A 265 -10.40 -18.69 -17.14
C LEU A 265 -10.61 -20.19 -17.36
N GLU A 266 -11.01 -20.56 -18.55
CA GLU A 266 -11.33 -21.93 -18.95
C GLU A 266 -10.63 -22.25 -20.27
N LYS A 267 -10.14 -23.49 -20.43
CA LYS A 267 -9.53 -23.95 -21.69
C LYS A 267 -10.59 -24.17 -22.76
N LYS A 268 -10.34 -23.76 -24.02
CA LYS A 268 -11.16 -24.19 -25.17
C LYS A 268 -11.14 -25.68 -25.35
N ASN A 269 -10.01 -26.33 -25.09
CA ASN A 269 -9.86 -27.79 -25.06
C ASN A 269 -9.34 -28.24 -23.70
N PRO A 270 -10.22 -28.63 -22.77
CA PRO A 270 -9.82 -29.06 -21.43
C PRO A 270 -8.89 -30.29 -21.37
N HIS A 271 -8.87 -31.09 -22.46
CA HIS A 271 -8.04 -32.30 -22.53
C HIS A 271 -6.62 -32.04 -23.08
N ALA A 272 -6.36 -30.85 -23.62
CA ALA A 272 -5.05 -30.49 -24.13
C ALA A 272 -4.11 -30.04 -22.99
N SER A 273 -2.87 -30.47 -23.04
CA SER A 273 -1.83 -29.97 -22.12
C SER A 273 -1.63 -28.45 -22.26
N LEU A 274 -1.73 -27.94 -23.49
CA LEU A 274 -1.68 -26.51 -23.81
C LEU A 274 -2.88 -26.14 -24.70
N SER A 275 -3.71 -25.19 -24.25
CA SER A 275 -4.90 -24.72 -24.96
C SER A 275 -5.04 -23.21 -24.90
N GLU A 276 -5.60 -22.59 -25.92
CA GLU A 276 -6.11 -21.23 -25.80
C GLU A 276 -7.25 -21.19 -24.78
N PRO A 277 -7.47 -20.08 -24.08
CA PRO A 277 -8.64 -19.89 -23.22
C PRO A 277 -9.90 -19.63 -24.05
N VAL A 278 -11.07 -19.91 -23.46
CA VAL A 278 -12.37 -19.50 -24.02
C VAL A 278 -12.43 -17.98 -24.17
N LYS A 279 -12.03 -17.25 -23.12
CA LYS A 279 -11.89 -15.78 -23.11
C LYS A 279 -10.54 -15.43 -22.49
N PRO A 280 -9.63 -14.75 -23.19
CA PRO A 280 -8.37 -14.31 -22.61
C PRO A 280 -8.58 -13.16 -21.60
N ILE A 281 -7.68 -13.04 -20.63
CA ILE A 281 -7.57 -11.91 -19.72
C ILE A 281 -6.75 -10.85 -20.45
N ILE A 282 -7.37 -9.70 -20.75
CA ILE A 282 -6.72 -8.63 -21.51
C ILE A 282 -6.67 -7.37 -20.64
N TYR A 283 -5.49 -6.77 -20.51
CA TYR A 283 -5.28 -5.49 -19.86
C TYR A 283 -4.97 -4.41 -20.89
N TYR A 284 -5.44 -3.19 -20.60
CA TYR A 284 -5.25 -2.05 -21.47
C TYR A 284 -4.56 -0.90 -20.75
N VAL A 285 -3.41 -0.48 -21.28
CA VAL A 285 -2.64 0.64 -20.71
C VAL A 285 -3.25 1.97 -21.13
N ASP A 286 -3.34 2.90 -20.17
CA ASP A 286 -3.79 4.29 -20.36
C ASP A 286 -2.95 4.98 -21.45
N LYS A 287 -3.62 5.60 -22.42
CA LYS A 287 -2.98 6.39 -23.47
C LYS A 287 -2.16 7.56 -22.96
N GLY A 288 -2.51 8.07 -21.78
CA GLY A 288 -1.79 9.15 -21.10
C GLY A 288 -0.39 8.81 -20.60
N ALA A 289 0.01 7.54 -20.60
CA ALA A 289 1.38 7.16 -20.30
C ALA A 289 2.32 7.57 -21.46
N PRO A 290 3.40 8.33 -21.21
CA PRO A 290 4.35 8.73 -22.25
C PRO A 290 5.32 7.60 -22.61
N GLU A 291 5.96 7.67 -23.78
CA GLU A 291 7.12 6.84 -24.09
C GLU A 291 8.37 7.38 -23.36
N PRO A 292 9.31 6.52 -22.93
CA PRO A 292 9.34 5.04 -23.05
C PRO A 292 8.58 4.31 -21.91
N VAL A 293 7.93 5.05 -21.02
CA VAL A 293 7.19 4.50 -19.86
C VAL A 293 6.11 3.51 -20.30
N LYS A 294 5.30 3.89 -21.28
CA LYS A 294 4.21 3.06 -21.81
C LYS A 294 4.70 1.69 -22.29
N SER A 295 5.78 1.68 -23.05
CA SER A 295 6.40 0.44 -23.53
C SER A 295 6.87 -0.44 -22.37
N ALA A 296 7.49 0.14 -21.34
CA ALA A 296 7.94 -0.58 -20.16
C ALA A 296 6.77 -1.17 -19.36
N LEU A 297 5.67 -0.43 -19.21
CA LEU A 297 4.48 -0.92 -18.52
C LEU A 297 3.83 -2.10 -19.23
N ILE A 298 3.73 -2.03 -20.57
CA ILE A 298 3.21 -3.12 -21.40
C ILE A 298 4.09 -4.36 -21.30
N GLU A 299 5.40 -4.18 -21.41
CA GLU A 299 6.38 -5.27 -21.34
C GLU A 299 6.31 -5.99 -20.00
N GLY A 300 6.38 -5.25 -18.87
CA GLY A 300 6.33 -5.83 -17.54
C GLY A 300 5.00 -6.56 -17.27
N ALA A 301 3.86 -5.96 -17.62
CA ALA A 301 2.57 -6.63 -17.47
C ALA A 301 2.46 -7.91 -18.30
N ARG A 302 3.06 -7.95 -19.50
CA ARG A 302 3.06 -9.14 -20.38
C ARG A 302 3.82 -10.33 -19.81
N TRP A 303 4.72 -10.13 -18.84
CA TRP A 303 5.46 -11.23 -18.21
C TRP A 303 4.53 -12.30 -17.62
N TRP A 304 3.35 -11.94 -17.16
CA TRP A 304 2.37 -12.89 -16.62
C TRP A 304 1.96 -13.97 -17.62
N ASN A 305 2.03 -13.72 -18.94
CA ASN A 305 1.73 -14.76 -19.91
C ASN A 305 2.63 -15.99 -19.77
N GLN A 306 3.87 -15.82 -19.29
CA GLN A 306 4.81 -16.92 -19.01
C GLN A 306 4.24 -17.86 -17.95
N ALA A 307 3.68 -17.32 -16.87
CA ALA A 307 3.05 -18.09 -15.80
C ALA A 307 1.79 -18.82 -16.29
N PHE A 308 0.98 -18.18 -17.14
CA PHE A 308 -0.19 -18.82 -17.73
C PHE A 308 0.19 -19.94 -18.72
N GLU A 309 1.28 -19.81 -19.44
CA GLU A 309 1.80 -20.88 -20.31
C GLU A 309 2.23 -22.10 -19.47
N LYS A 310 2.89 -21.90 -18.34
CA LYS A 310 3.21 -22.96 -17.37
C LYS A 310 1.97 -23.60 -16.76
N ALA A 311 0.87 -22.86 -16.63
CA ALA A 311 -0.42 -23.39 -16.19
C ALA A 311 -1.21 -24.12 -17.31
N GLY A 312 -0.64 -24.26 -18.52
CA GLY A 312 -1.22 -24.96 -19.65
C GLY A 312 -2.11 -24.12 -20.55
N TYR A 313 -1.91 -22.80 -20.59
CA TYR A 313 -2.63 -21.91 -21.48
C TYR A 313 -1.73 -21.26 -22.52
N LYS A 314 -2.24 -21.08 -23.73
CA LYS A 314 -1.60 -20.33 -24.79
C LYS A 314 -2.32 -19.00 -24.98
N ASN A 315 -1.57 -17.90 -24.95
CA ASN A 315 -2.11 -16.54 -25.16
C ASN A 315 -3.25 -16.16 -24.19
N ALA A 316 -3.22 -16.66 -22.95
CA ALA A 316 -4.29 -16.42 -21.98
C ALA A 316 -4.23 -15.04 -21.35
N PHE A 317 -3.05 -14.47 -21.23
CA PHE A 317 -2.84 -13.13 -20.69
C PHE A 317 -2.25 -12.22 -21.76
N GLN A 318 -2.93 -11.11 -22.02
CA GLN A 318 -2.57 -10.16 -23.08
C GLN A 318 -2.58 -8.73 -22.52
N VAL A 319 -1.69 -7.90 -23.07
CA VAL A 319 -1.64 -6.47 -22.72
C VAL A 319 -1.50 -5.64 -23.99
N ASP A 320 -2.31 -4.59 -24.10
CA ASP A 320 -2.32 -3.69 -25.24
C ASP A 320 -2.61 -2.25 -24.83
N VAL A 321 -2.55 -1.33 -25.76
CA VAL A 321 -3.00 0.06 -25.55
C VAL A 321 -4.50 0.12 -25.74
N LEU A 322 -5.21 0.89 -24.91
CA LEU A 322 -6.67 1.02 -25.00
C LEU A 322 -7.08 1.57 -26.39
N PRO A 323 -7.89 0.84 -27.18
CA PRO A 323 -8.38 1.34 -28.49
C PRO A 323 -9.21 2.62 -28.35
N ASP A 324 -9.25 3.45 -29.41
CA ASP A 324 -10.05 4.69 -29.40
C ASP A 324 -11.56 4.42 -29.34
N SER A 325 -11.99 3.26 -29.82
CA SER A 325 -13.39 2.82 -29.81
C SER A 325 -13.86 2.28 -28.47
N VAL A 326 -12.96 2.10 -27.49
CA VAL A 326 -13.27 1.51 -26.19
C VAL A 326 -13.30 2.58 -25.11
N ASP A 327 -14.34 2.55 -24.30
CA ASP A 327 -14.43 3.37 -23.09
C ASP A 327 -13.88 2.59 -21.89
N PRO A 328 -12.92 3.15 -21.11
CA PRO A 328 -12.38 2.49 -19.94
C PRO A 328 -13.41 2.31 -18.80
N LEU A 329 -14.59 2.93 -18.91
CA LEU A 329 -15.69 2.78 -17.97
C LEU A 329 -16.45 1.48 -18.17
N ASP A 330 -16.45 0.91 -19.39
CA ASP A 330 -17.08 -0.39 -19.63
C ASP A 330 -16.40 -1.45 -18.75
N ILE A 331 -17.23 -2.15 -17.98
CA ILE A 331 -16.78 -3.15 -16.99
C ILE A 331 -15.97 -4.29 -17.61
N ASN A 332 -16.12 -4.53 -18.89
CA ASN A 332 -15.47 -5.63 -19.60
C ASN A 332 -13.97 -5.40 -19.91
N TYR A 333 -13.43 -4.23 -19.59
CA TYR A 333 -12.04 -3.89 -19.92
C TYR A 333 -11.20 -3.65 -18.65
N ASN A 334 -10.19 -4.50 -18.41
CA ASN A 334 -9.21 -4.29 -17.37
C ASN A 334 -8.27 -3.14 -17.77
N VAL A 335 -7.88 -2.30 -16.82
CA VAL A 335 -7.11 -1.08 -17.11
C VAL A 335 -5.86 -0.94 -16.24
N ILE A 336 -4.80 -0.41 -16.85
CA ILE A 336 -3.58 0.03 -16.18
C ILE A 336 -3.51 1.55 -16.36
N GLN A 337 -3.81 2.28 -15.30
CA GLN A 337 -3.85 3.75 -15.29
C GLN A 337 -2.51 4.37 -14.93
N TRP A 338 -2.12 5.42 -15.67
CA TRP A 338 -1.01 6.29 -15.32
C TRP A 338 -1.52 7.51 -14.54
N VAL A 339 -1.11 7.65 -13.27
CA VAL A 339 -1.67 8.64 -12.35
C VAL A 339 -0.61 9.65 -11.92
N HIS A 340 -0.96 10.94 -12.00
CA HIS A 340 -0.11 12.03 -11.55
C HIS A 340 -0.50 12.46 -10.13
N ARG A 341 0.51 12.71 -9.29
CA ARG A 341 0.36 13.13 -7.89
C ARG A 341 1.38 14.22 -7.56
N SER A 342 1.09 15.04 -6.56
CA SER A 342 1.98 16.12 -6.13
C SER A 342 3.24 15.63 -5.44
N THR A 343 3.15 14.47 -4.78
CA THR A 343 4.26 13.83 -4.08
C THR A 343 4.41 12.39 -4.56
N ARG A 344 5.60 11.83 -4.37
CA ARG A 344 5.79 10.39 -4.53
C ARG A 344 4.88 9.65 -3.58
N GLY A 345 4.28 8.58 -4.07
CA GLY A 345 3.48 7.69 -3.28
C GLY A 345 3.55 6.28 -3.85
N TRP A 346 2.70 5.44 -3.37
CA TRP A 346 2.59 4.04 -3.79
C TRP A 346 1.73 3.89 -5.05
N SER A 347 1.97 2.84 -5.79
CA SER A 347 1.08 2.29 -6.80
C SER A 347 0.20 1.21 -6.17
N TYR A 348 -0.87 0.82 -6.81
CA TYR A 348 -1.71 -0.28 -6.32
C TYR A 348 -2.48 -0.95 -7.45
N GLY A 349 -2.67 -2.27 -7.31
CA GLY A 349 -3.58 -3.10 -8.08
C GLY A 349 -4.84 -3.38 -7.26
N SER A 350 -5.99 -3.11 -7.84
CA SER A 350 -7.31 -3.37 -7.26
C SER A 350 -8.18 -4.12 -8.24
N TRP A 351 -9.30 -4.63 -7.79
CA TRP A 351 -10.27 -5.31 -8.67
C TRP A 351 -11.71 -4.98 -8.29
N ILE A 352 -12.60 -5.17 -9.25
CA ILE A 352 -14.03 -5.30 -9.01
C ILE A 352 -14.36 -6.79 -9.12
N ALA A 353 -14.94 -7.37 -8.08
CA ALA A 353 -15.24 -8.79 -8.01
C ALA A 353 -16.67 -9.05 -7.53
N ASP A 354 -17.19 -10.22 -7.83
CA ASP A 354 -18.42 -10.73 -7.24
C ASP A 354 -18.15 -11.20 -5.80
N PRO A 355 -18.65 -10.51 -4.76
CA PRO A 355 -18.38 -10.89 -3.38
C PRO A 355 -19.06 -12.20 -2.95
N ARG A 356 -19.92 -12.81 -3.78
CA ARG A 356 -20.52 -14.12 -3.52
C ARG A 356 -19.60 -15.29 -3.88
N THR A 357 -18.70 -15.06 -4.83
CA THR A 357 -17.91 -16.13 -5.48
C THR A 357 -16.41 -15.90 -5.52
N GLY A 358 -15.95 -14.65 -5.42
CA GLY A 358 -14.57 -14.23 -5.61
C GLY A 358 -14.17 -14.12 -7.11
N GLU A 359 -15.13 -14.18 -8.05
CA GLU A 359 -14.84 -13.95 -9.47
C GLU A 359 -14.45 -12.50 -9.70
N ILE A 360 -13.22 -12.25 -10.19
CA ILE A 360 -12.77 -10.92 -10.57
C ILE A 360 -13.40 -10.57 -11.94
N ILE A 361 -14.18 -9.50 -11.95
CA ILE A 361 -14.88 -8.99 -13.13
C ILE A 361 -13.98 -8.02 -13.89
N LYS A 362 -13.27 -7.15 -13.18
CA LYS A 362 -12.38 -6.14 -13.75
C LYS A 362 -11.18 -5.89 -12.86
N GLY A 363 -9.98 -5.97 -13.42
CA GLY A 363 -8.76 -5.49 -12.79
C GLY A 363 -8.54 -4.00 -13.05
N HIS A 364 -8.06 -3.28 -12.05
CA HIS A 364 -7.78 -1.86 -12.11
C HIS A 364 -6.45 -1.55 -11.43
N VAL A 365 -5.44 -1.20 -12.21
CA VAL A 365 -4.10 -0.86 -11.76
C VAL A 365 -3.90 0.65 -11.80
N SER A 366 -3.33 1.24 -10.74
CA SER A 366 -2.95 2.65 -10.66
C SER A 366 -1.45 2.80 -10.43
N LEU A 367 -0.74 3.36 -11.40
CA LEU A 367 0.71 3.53 -11.39
C LEU A 367 1.09 5.00 -11.26
N GLY A 368 1.84 5.33 -10.20
CA GLY A 368 2.25 6.69 -9.90
C GLY A 368 3.40 7.19 -10.79
N SER A 369 3.21 8.33 -11.48
CA SER A 369 4.17 8.88 -12.44
C SER A 369 5.49 9.36 -11.83
N LEU A 370 5.53 9.64 -10.53
CA LEU A 370 6.75 10.10 -9.86
C LEU A 370 7.70 8.95 -9.49
N ARG A 371 7.25 7.69 -9.62
CA ARG A 371 8.06 6.53 -9.30
C ARG A 371 9.34 6.46 -10.14
N ILE A 372 9.22 6.59 -11.44
CA ILE A 372 10.38 6.57 -12.35
C ILE A 372 11.39 7.68 -12.04
N ARG A 373 10.91 8.86 -11.64
CA ARG A 373 11.79 9.98 -11.30
C ARG A 373 12.62 9.70 -10.05
N GLN A 374 12.09 8.92 -9.12
CA GLN A 374 12.81 8.52 -7.93
C GLN A 374 13.90 7.48 -8.24
N ASP A 375 13.58 6.45 -9.01
CA ASP A 375 14.60 5.47 -9.42
C ASP A 375 15.70 6.14 -10.23
N TYR A 376 15.35 7.11 -11.07
CA TYR A 376 16.31 7.94 -11.79
C TYR A 376 17.16 8.80 -10.83
N LEU A 377 16.59 9.35 -9.76
CA LEU A 377 17.32 10.10 -8.73
C LEU A 377 18.32 9.21 -7.99
N ILE A 378 17.95 7.97 -7.68
CA ILE A 378 18.86 6.98 -7.07
C ILE A 378 20.03 6.73 -8.01
N ALA A 379 19.78 6.43 -9.29
CA ALA A 379 20.81 6.22 -10.29
C ALA A 379 21.70 7.46 -10.45
N THR A 380 21.12 8.67 -10.35
CA THR A 380 21.89 9.94 -10.37
C THR A 380 22.88 10.01 -9.21
N GLY A 381 22.48 9.66 -8.01
CA GLY A 381 23.35 9.63 -6.83
C GLY A 381 24.45 8.57 -6.91
N LEU A 382 24.15 7.44 -7.52
CA LEU A 382 25.08 6.33 -7.70
C LEU A 382 26.15 6.62 -8.76
N LEU A 383 25.77 7.14 -9.92
CA LEU A 383 26.64 7.29 -11.10
C LEU A 383 27.18 8.70 -11.30
N GLN A 384 26.57 9.74 -10.69
CA GLN A 384 27.00 11.15 -10.80
C GLN A 384 27.28 11.59 -12.25
N PRO A 385 26.25 11.59 -13.12
CA PRO A 385 26.40 11.62 -14.57
C PRO A 385 26.94 12.92 -15.14
N PHE A 386 26.89 14.02 -14.37
CA PHE A 386 27.18 15.37 -14.91
C PHE A 386 28.67 15.75 -14.90
N LYS A 387 29.56 14.79 -14.69
CA LYS A 387 31.00 15.02 -14.76
C LYS A 387 31.48 15.40 -16.18
N ASN A 388 30.90 14.74 -17.19
CA ASN A 388 31.24 14.89 -18.60
C ASN A 388 30.06 15.38 -19.45
N ASP A 389 29.01 15.88 -18.85
CA ASP A 389 27.74 16.24 -19.49
C ASP A 389 27.14 15.11 -20.39
N SER A 390 27.53 13.87 -20.12
CA SER A 390 27.03 12.66 -20.79
C SER A 390 26.28 11.80 -19.78
N ILE A 391 24.96 11.70 -19.97
CA ILE A 391 24.09 10.89 -19.12
C ILE A 391 24.22 9.42 -19.50
N PRO A 392 24.69 8.54 -18.62
CA PRO A 392 24.79 7.12 -18.90
C PRO A 392 23.41 6.51 -19.18
N PRO A 393 23.23 5.69 -20.22
CA PRO A 393 21.94 5.06 -20.55
C PRO A 393 21.45 4.12 -19.43
N GLU A 394 22.35 3.57 -18.62
CA GLU A 394 22.06 2.67 -17.50
C GLU A 394 21.14 3.31 -16.46
N MET A 395 21.16 4.63 -16.33
CA MET A 395 20.24 5.35 -15.41
C MET A 395 18.79 5.21 -15.82
N LEU A 396 18.52 5.42 -17.12
CA LEU A 396 17.17 5.27 -17.65
C LEU A 396 16.75 3.79 -17.65
N GLU A 397 17.67 2.89 -18.01
CA GLU A 397 17.39 1.44 -18.03
C GLU A 397 17.07 0.90 -16.64
N MET A 398 17.78 1.29 -15.59
CA MET A 398 17.46 0.92 -14.22
C MET A 398 16.05 1.41 -13.82
N ALA A 399 15.71 2.65 -14.16
CA ALA A 399 14.40 3.21 -13.85
C ALA A 399 13.27 2.51 -14.65
N LEU A 400 13.49 2.15 -15.90
CA LEU A 400 12.55 1.39 -16.72
C LEU A 400 12.44 -0.07 -16.28
N ALA A 401 13.52 -0.71 -15.86
CA ALA A 401 13.51 -2.06 -15.30
C ALA A 401 12.62 -2.11 -14.05
N ARG A 402 12.74 -1.12 -13.17
CA ARG A 402 11.83 -1.01 -12.02
C ARG A 402 10.37 -0.82 -12.44
N LEU A 403 10.09 -0.03 -13.49
CA LEU A 403 8.71 0.13 -13.98
C LEU A 403 8.14 -1.16 -14.57
N ARG A 404 8.95 -1.96 -15.27
CA ARG A 404 8.53 -3.28 -15.76
C ARG A 404 8.12 -4.17 -14.58
N GLN A 405 9.00 -4.27 -13.58
CA GLN A 405 8.72 -5.06 -12.37
C GLN A 405 7.49 -4.53 -11.62
N LEU A 406 7.35 -3.20 -11.48
CA LEU A 406 6.19 -2.59 -10.81
C LEU A 406 4.89 -2.86 -11.58
N SER A 407 4.90 -2.79 -12.91
CA SER A 407 3.73 -3.10 -13.74
C SER A 407 3.32 -4.56 -13.58
N ALA A 408 4.28 -5.49 -13.57
CA ALA A 408 4.01 -6.91 -13.28
C ALA A 408 3.44 -7.09 -11.87
N HIS A 409 4.01 -6.43 -10.86
CA HIS A 409 3.60 -6.48 -9.47
C HIS A 409 2.14 -6.07 -9.28
N GLU A 410 1.77 -4.86 -9.74
CA GLU A 410 0.41 -4.34 -9.57
C GLU A 410 -0.63 -5.15 -10.37
N VAL A 411 -0.25 -5.68 -11.52
CA VAL A 411 -1.09 -6.63 -12.25
C VAL A 411 -1.27 -7.93 -11.46
N GLY A 412 -0.23 -8.44 -10.79
CA GLY A 412 -0.30 -9.62 -9.93
C GLY A 412 -1.39 -9.50 -8.85
N HIS A 413 -1.51 -8.33 -8.22
CA HIS A 413 -2.61 -8.08 -7.30
C HIS A 413 -3.97 -8.26 -7.99
N THR A 414 -4.14 -7.71 -9.17
CA THR A 414 -5.40 -7.82 -9.93
C THR A 414 -5.67 -9.23 -10.48
N LEU A 415 -4.72 -10.15 -10.35
CA LEU A 415 -4.89 -11.59 -10.56
C LEU A 415 -5.25 -12.34 -9.26
N GLY A 416 -5.33 -11.64 -8.13
CA GLY A 416 -5.71 -12.15 -6.83
C GLY A 416 -4.55 -12.47 -5.89
N LEU A 417 -3.31 -12.05 -6.18
CA LEU A 417 -2.11 -12.46 -5.46
C LEU A 417 -1.75 -11.51 -4.30
N TYR A 418 -1.36 -12.09 -3.17
CA TYR A 418 -0.68 -11.42 -2.05
C TYR A 418 0.78 -11.10 -2.39
N HIS A 419 1.39 -10.22 -1.59
CA HIS A 419 2.85 -10.08 -1.56
C HIS A 419 3.53 -11.37 -1.07
N ASN A 420 4.72 -11.63 -1.61
CA ASN A 420 5.67 -12.58 -1.04
C ASN A 420 6.99 -11.88 -0.70
N PHE A 421 7.12 -11.39 0.53
CA PHE A 421 8.30 -10.67 1.00
C PHE A 421 9.49 -11.58 1.35
N ALA A 422 9.33 -12.90 1.21
CA ALA A 422 10.44 -13.84 1.36
C ALA A 422 11.11 -14.19 0.01
N ALA A 423 10.58 -13.69 -1.10
CA ALA A 423 11.10 -13.99 -2.44
C ALA A 423 12.50 -13.43 -2.69
N SER A 424 12.90 -12.34 -2.03
CA SER A 424 14.27 -11.80 -2.05
C SER A 424 15.31 -12.84 -1.59
N ALA A 425 14.99 -13.63 -0.55
CA ALA A 425 15.84 -14.68 -0.02
C ALA A 425 15.97 -15.90 -0.95
N ASP A 426 14.99 -16.11 -1.82
CA ASP A 426 14.90 -17.22 -2.76
C ASP A 426 15.36 -16.85 -4.19
N GLY A 427 16.27 -15.88 -4.32
CA GLY A 427 16.81 -15.47 -5.61
C GLY A 427 15.85 -14.61 -6.43
N ARG A 428 15.09 -13.75 -5.79
CA ARG A 428 14.06 -12.90 -6.41
C ARG A 428 12.95 -13.71 -7.10
N ALA A 429 12.47 -14.76 -6.41
CA ALA A 429 11.55 -15.75 -6.95
C ALA A 429 10.16 -15.23 -7.30
N SER A 430 9.85 -13.94 -7.05
CA SER A 430 8.53 -13.36 -7.29
C SER A 430 8.57 -11.87 -7.62
N VAL A 431 7.75 -11.46 -8.57
CA VAL A 431 7.47 -10.03 -8.78
C VAL A 431 6.57 -9.43 -7.69
N MET A 432 5.95 -10.27 -6.85
CA MET A 432 5.09 -9.83 -5.74
C MET A 432 5.89 -9.43 -4.49
N ASP A 433 7.19 -9.28 -4.59
CA ASP A 433 8.06 -8.66 -3.59
C ASP A 433 8.24 -7.16 -3.85
N TYR A 434 8.80 -6.44 -2.88
CA TYR A 434 9.26 -5.05 -3.02
C TYR A 434 10.78 -5.02 -3.14
N PRO A 435 11.35 -5.10 -4.35
CA PRO A 435 12.79 -5.11 -4.51
C PRO A 435 13.40 -3.72 -4.34
N HIS A 436 14.47 -3.60 -3.53
CA HIS A 436 15.43 -2.50 -3.61
C HIS A 436 16.37 -2.78 -4.80
N PRO A 437 16.87 -1.75 -5.54
CA PRO A 437 17.84 -2.02 -6.59
C PRO A 437 19.05 -2.75 -6.03
N TYR A 438 19.42 -3.85 -6.67
CA TYR A 438 20.60 -4.63 -6.28
C TYR A 438 21.85 -3.95 -6.85
N ILE A 439 22.47 -3.09 -6.03
CA ILE A 439 23.63 -2.29 -6.40
C ILE A 439 24.89 -3.11 -6.10
N GLN A 440 25.72 -3.34 -7.08
CA GLN A 440 26.96 -4.09 -6.93
C GLN A 440 28.19 -3.18 -7.13
N LEU A 441 29.35 -3.68 -6.70
CA LEU A 441 30.66 -3.14 -7.10
C LEU A 441 31.26 -4.12 -8.08
N ASP A 442 31.72 -3.62 -9.20
CA ASP A 442 32.46 -4.41 -10.19
C ASP A 442 33.89 -4.78 -9.69
N ILE A 443 34.65 -5.46 -10.52
CA ILE A 443 36.01 -5.89 -10.18
C ILE A 443 36.97 -4.69 -9.94
N ASN A 444 36.66 -3.52 -10.46
CA ASN A 444 37.41 -2.28 -10.25
C ASN A 444 36.94 -1.49 -9.04
N GLY A 445 35.87 -1.93 -8.38
CA GLY A 445 35.22 -1.23 -7.27
C GLY A 445 34.29 -0.10 -7.70
N GLU A 446 33.90 -0.07 -8.97
CA GLU A 446 32.92 0.88 -9.51
C GLU A 446 31.48 0.37 -9.37
N ILE A 447 30.51 1.28 -9.39
CA ILE A 447 29.08 0.93 -9.26
C ILE A 447 28.61 0.21 -10.52
N ASP A 448 28.03 -0.97 -10.33
CA ASP A 448 27.37 -1.78 -11.36
C ASP A 448 25.88 -1.89 -11.08
N LEU A 449 25.06 -1.44 -12.05
CA LEU A 449 23.59 -1.45 -12.02
C LEU A 449 23.00 -2.46 -13.02
N SER A 450 23.81 -3.28 -13.67
CA SER A 450 23.38 -4.22 -14.73
C SER A 450 22.35 -5.25 -14.22
N ASP A 451 22.39 -5.59 -12.93
CA ASP A 451 21.49 -6.54 -12.27
C ASP A 451 20.61 -5.87 -11.20
N ALA A 452 20.34 -4.55 -11.37
CA ALA A 452 19.60 -3.79 -10.36
C ALA A 452 18.19 -4.36 -10.11
N TYR A 453 17.51 -4.82 -11.15
CA TYR A 453 16.20 -5.45 -11.08
C TYR A 453 16.14 -6.65 -12.01
N ASP A 454 15.45 -7.70 -11.56
CA ASP A 454 15.25 -8.91 -12.36
C ASP A 454 14.26 -8.70 -13.51
N THR A 455 14.26 -9.61 -14.46
CA THR A 455 13.44 -9.56 -15.67
C THR A 455 12.60 -10.83 -15.78
N GLY A 456 11.31 -10.66 -16.04
CA GLY A 456 10.37 -11.78 -16.19
C GLY A 456 9.63 -12.10 -14.89
N ILE A 457 8.95 -13.24 -14.91
CA ILE A 457 8.18 -13.80 -13.79
C ILE A 457 9.03 -14.76 -12.99
N GLY A 458 8.89 -14.74 -11.67
CA GLY A 458 9.56 -15.68 -10.78
C GLY A 458 8.88 -17.04 -10.69
N GLU A 459 9.60 -18.02 -10.16
CA GLU A 459 9.06 -19.40 -10.00
C GLU A 459 7.87 -19.45 -9.02
N TRP A 460 7.85 -18.58 -8.02
CA TRP A 460 6.72 -18.49 -7.12
C TRP A 460 5.47 -17.95 -7.83
N ASP A 461 5.64 -17.01 -8.74
CA ASP A 461 4.55 -16.46 -9.55
C ASP A 461 3.97 -17.54 -10.48
N GLU A 462 4.82 -18.36 -11.10
CA GLU A 462 4.40 -19.51 -11.92
C GLU A 462 3.59 -20.51 -11.07
N PHE A 463 4.05 -20.81 -9.85
CA PHE A 463 3.36 -21.69 -8.92
C PHE A 463 1.97 -21.15 -8.57
N THR A 464 1.86 -19.87 -8.19
CA THR A 464 0.59 -19.28 -7.78
C THR A 464 -0.42 -19.28 -8.93
N ILE A 465 0.00 -18.90 -10.14
CA ILE A 465 -0.87 -18.95 -11.32
C ILE A 465 -1.30 -20.40 -11.62
N LYS A 466 -0.41 -21.37 -11.48
CA LYS A 466 -0.76 -22.78 -11.64
C LYS A 466 -1.81 -23.20 -10.61
N TYR A 467 -1.67 -22.82 -9.33
CA TYR A 467 -2.68 -23.07 -8.32
C TYR A 467 -4.01 -22.41 -8.63
N GLY A 468 -4.00 -21.13 -8.95
CA GLY A 468 -5.22 -20.33 -9.11
C GLY A 468 -5.96 -20.58 -10.40
N TYR A 469 -5.26 -20.89 -11.50
CA TYR A 469 -5.83 -20.83 -12.84
C TYR A 469 -5.80 -22.14 -13.64
N SER A 470 -5.08 -23.20 -13.20
CA SER A 470 -5.12 -24.48 -13.92
C SER A 470 -6.56 -24.98 -14.08
N ASP A 471 -6.87 -25.45 -15.28
CA ASP A 471 -8.12 -26.11 -15.60
C ASP A 471 -7.88 -27.63 -15.69
N PHE A 472 -8.45 -28.38 -14.74
CA PHE A 472 -8.15 -29.80 -14.56
C PHE A 472 -9.05 -30.71 -15.38
N GLY A 473 -9.98 -30.20 -16.17
CA GLY A 473 -10.88 -31.01 -16.96
C GLY A 473 -11.83 -31.89 -16.12
N PRO A 474 -12.82 -32.52 -16.75
CA PRO A 474 -13.94 -33.15 -16.06
C PRO A 474 -13.59 -34.47 -15.33
N ASN A 475 -12.45 -35.10 -15.65
CA ASN A 475 -12.06 -36.42 -15.13
C ASN A 475 -11.02 -36.35 -14.01
N GLN A 476 -10.54 -35.17 -13.65
CA GLN A 476 -9.53 -34.97 -12.61
C GLN A 476 -10.19 -34.49 -11.31
N ASN A 477 -9.63 -34.90 -10.17
CA ASN A 477 -10.07 -34.43 -8.87
C ASN A 477 -9.33 -33.12 -8.53
N GLU A 478 -10.00 -31.98 -8.64
CA GLU A 478 -9.40 -30.67 -8.41
C GLU A 478 -8.69 -30.59 -7.05
N ALA A 479 -9.27 -31.10 -5.99
CA ALA A 479 -8.66 -31.05 -4.66
C ALA A 479 -7.34 -31.84 -4.58
N HIS A 480 -7.25 -32.95 -5.31
CA HIS A 480 -6.02 -33.74 -5.40
C HIS A 480 -4.93 -33.00 -6.20
N GLU A 481 -5.29 -32.45 -7.36
CA GLU A 481 -4.37 -31.71 -8.22
C GLU A 481 -3.84 -30.44 -7.54
N LEU A 482 -4.70 -29.70 -6.84
CA LEU A 482 -4.30 -28.52 -6.08
C LEU A 482 -3.35 -28.87 -4.93
N LYS A 483 -3.61 -30.01 -4.25
CA LYS A 483 -2.69 -30.51 -3.22
C LYS A 483 -1.33 -30.86 -3.82
N GLN A 484 -1.30 -31.51 -4.98
CA GLN A 484 -0.05 -31.86 -5.64
C GLN A 484 0.76 -30.61 -6.03
N ILE A 485 0.10 -29.57 -6.54
CA ILE A 485 0.75 -28.29 -6.86
C ILE A 485 1.42 -27.68 -5.60
N ILE A 486 0.74 -27.72 -4.45
CA ILE A 486 1.29 -27.24 -3.19
C ILE A 486 2.47 -28.11 -2.74
N ASP A 487 2.33 -29.44 -2.80
CA ASP A 487 3.38 -30.37 -2.37
C ASP A 487 4.65 -30.21 -3.23
N ASP A 488 4.51 -30.11 -4.55
CA ASP A 488 5.62 -29.84 -5.49
C ASP A 488 6.36 -28.55 -5.16
N TRP A 489 5.61 -27.52 -4.73
CA TRP A 489 6.19 -26.24 -4.33
C TRP A 489 6.97 -26.35 -3.02
N ILE A 490 6.40 -27.02 -2.01
CA ILE A 490 7.06 -27.26 -0.72
C ILE A 490 8.36 -28.05 -0.91
N GLU A 491 8.39 -29.04 -1.81
CA GLU A 491 9.59 -29.83 -2.12
C GLU A 491 10.73 -28.99 -2.72
N LYS A 492 10.41 -27.91 -3.42
CA LYS A 492 11.40 -26.95 -3.94
C LYS A 492 12.07 -26.12 -2.84
N GLY A 493 11.47 -26.01 -1.66
CA GLY A 493 12.02 -25.34 -0.49
C GLY A 493 11.94 -23.82 -0.54
N TYR A 494 11.10 -23.22 -1.39
CA TYR A 494 10.86 -21.79 -1.41
C TYR A 494 9.96 -21.32 -0.28
N HIS A 495 10.06 -20.04 0.07
CA HIS A 495 9.32 -19.43 1.17
C HIS A 495 8.14 -18.59 0.67
N PHE A 496 7.11 -18.51 1.51
CA PHE A 496 6.00 -17.57 1.32
C PHE A 496 5.65 -16.92 2.66
N ILE A 497 5.91 -15.62 2.76
CA ILE A 497 5.57 -14.79 3.94
C ILE A 497 5.04 -13.45 3.43
N THR A 498 3.85 -13.08 3.91
CA THR A 498 3.15 -11.89 3.45
C THR A 498 3.14 -10.76 4.49
N ASP A 499 2.32 -9.74 4.25
CA ASP A 499 2.30 -8.42 4.91
C ASP A 499 2.22 -8.47 6.44
N SER A 500 1.34 -9.30 7.00
CA SER A 500 1.11 -9.37 8.46
C SER A 500 2.38 -9.71 9.26
N ASP A 501 3.30 -10.44 8.64
CA ASP A 501 4.55 -10.90 9.25
C ASP A 501 5.75 -10.05 8.83
N ALA A 502 5.73 -9.53 7.61
CA ALA A 502 6.83 -8.76 7.04
C ALA A 502 6.84 -7.28 7.48
N ARG A 503 5.66 -6.61 7.57
CA ARG A 503 5.55 -5.17 7.82
C ARG A 503 5.77 -4.73 9.28
N PRO A 504 5.35 -5.46 10.32
CA PRO A 504 5.53 -4.97 11.69
C PRO A 504 7.00 -4.79 12.06
N LYS A 505 7.35 -3.67 12.70
CA LYS A 505 8.71 -3.40 13.21
C LYS A 505 9.19 -4.50 14.17
N GLY A 506 8.27 -5.09 14.92
CA GLY A 506 8.51 -6.22 15.81
C GLY A 506 8.50 -7.58 15.09
N GLY A 507 8.34 -7.64 13.79
CA GLY A 507 8.28 -8.88 13.00
C GLY A 507 9.41 -9.86 13.35
N ALA A 508 9.06 -11.15 13.35
CA ALA A 508 9.96 -12.20 13.80
C ALA A 508 10.61 -13.00 12.67
N HIS A 509 10.01 -12.96 11.46
CA HIS A 509 10.51 -13.77 10.36
C HIS A 509 11.77 -13.16 9.73
N PRO A 510 12.90 -13.88 9.68
CA PRO A 510 14.19 -13.31 9.29
C PRO A 510 14.33 -13.05 7.79
N LEU A 511 13.60 -13.81 6.95
CA LEU A 511 13.71 -13.78 5.49
C LEU A 511 12.63 -12.95 4.82
N ALA A 512 11.75 -12.29 5.58
CA ALA A 512 10.66 -11.52 5.02
C ALA A 512 10.75 -10.05 5.42
N HIS A 513 11.16 -9.23 4.49
CA HIS A 513 11.23 -7.79 4.68
C HIS A 513 11.01 -7.04 3.36
N LEU A 514 10.50 -5.81 3.47
CA LEU A 514 10.27 -4.92 2.34
C LEU A 514 11.59 -4.23 1.96
N TRP A 515 11.87 -4.15 0.68
CA TRP A 515 13.02 -3.39 0.15
C TRP A 515 14.39 -3.91 0.60
N ASP A 516 14.48 -5.20 0.91
CA ASP A 516 15.74 -5.87 1.17
C ASP A 516 16.22 -6.66 -0.05
N ASN A 517 17.40 -7.24 0.06
CA ASN A 517 17.99 -8.13 -0.93
C ASN A 517 18.66 -9.30 -0.21
N GLY A 518 18.81 -10.40 -0.94
CA GLY A 518 19.67 -11.52 -0.58
C GLY A 518 19.10 -12.45 0.50
N LYS A 519 19.77 -13.58 0.63
CA LYS A 519 19.36 -14.68 1.52
C LYS A 519 19.78 -14.49 2.97
N ASP A 520 20.87 -13.75 3.22
CA ASP A 520 21.40 -13.47 4.56
C ASP A 520 21.38 -11.97 4.82
N PRO A 521 20.38 -11.48 5.59
CA PRO A 521 20.24 -10.05 5.84
C PRO A 521 21.47 -9.38 6.50
N ALA A 522 22.23 -10.12 7.33
CA ALA A 522 23.41 -9.58 7.98
C ALA A 522 24.59 -9.42 7.00
N SER A 523 24.81 -10.41 6.13
CA SER A 523 25.83 -10.33 5.08
C SER A 523 25.51 -9.26 4.06
N GLU A 524 24.24 -9.13 3.69
CA GLU A 524 23.78 -8.11 2.76
C GLU A 524 23.94 -6.69 3.34
N LEU A 525 23.66 -6.49 4.64
CA LEU A 525 23.95 -5.22 5.31
C LEU A 525 25.46 -4.88 5.23
N ASN A 526 26.33 -5.85 5.47
CA ASN A 526 27.77 -5.65 5.36
C ASN A 526 28.21 -5.30 3.92
N ARG A 527 27.56 -5.87 2.91
CA ARG A 527 27.78 -5.54 1.50
C ARG A 527 27.35 -4.10 1.20
N LEU A 528 26.15 -3.71 1.64
CA LEU A 528 25.62 -2.36 1.44
C LEU A 528 26.44 -1.29 2.18
N ILE A 529 26.97 -1.58 3.36
CA ILE A 529 27.90 -0.68 4.06
C ILE A 529 29.12 -0.34 3.19
N LYS A 530 29.68 -1.34 2.47
CA LYS A 530 30.80 -1.14 1.55
C LYS A 530 30.40 -0.31 0.33
N VAL A 531 29.26 -0.65 -0.29
CA VAL A 531 28.72 0.10 -1.44
C VAL A 531 28.48 1.56 -1.05
N ARG A 532 27.79 1.80 0.10
CA ARG A 532 27.53 3.14 0.62
C ARG A 532 28.81 3.95 0.84
N LYS A 533 29.85 3.31 1.36
CA LYS A 533 31.14 3.96 1.56
C LYS A 533 31.71 4.44 0.22
N VAL A 534 31.76 3.58 -0.78
CA VAL A 534 32.25 3.93 -2.13
C VAL A 534 31.45 5.10 -2.72
N VAL A 535 30.12 5.05 -2.59
CA VAL A 535 29.24 6.11 -3.10
C VAL A 535 29.52 7.45 -2.40
N LEU A 536 29.61 7.46 -1.06
CA LEU A 536 29.82 8.70 -0.30
C LEU A 536 31.23 9.28 -0.47
N ASP A 537 32.25 8.44 -0.55
CA ASP A 537 33.62 8.86 -0.77
C ASP A 537 33.82 9.53 -2.15
N ASN A 538 33.04 9.08 -3.15
CA ASN A 538 33.07 9.63 -4.50
C ASN A 538 32.01 10.71 -4.76
N PHE A 539 31.10 10.97 -3.80
CA PHE A 539 29.98 11.89 -3.98
C PHE A 539 30.47 13.35 -4.14
N SER A 540 29.97 14.04 -5.17
CA SER A 540 30.45 15.34 -5.57
C SER A 540 29.35 16.22 -6.19
N MET A 541 29.74 17.43 -6.63
CA MET A 541 28.82 18.33 -7.35
C MET A 541 28.32 17.77 -8.69
N TYR A 542 28.94 16.73 -9.21
CA TYR A 542 28.50 16.08 -10.45
C TYR A 542 27.23 15.21 -10.30
N ALA A 543 26.66 15.17 -9.09
CA ALA A 543 25.35 14.61 -8.85
C ALA A 543 24.19 15.54 -9.28
N ILE A 544 24.48 16.80 -9.65
CA ILE A 544 23.52 17.76 -10.18
C ILE A 544 24.00 18.36 -11.48
N SER A 545 23.07 18.79 -12.36
CA SER A 545 23.39 19.36 -13.66
C SER A 545 23.98 20.76 -13.54
N ARG A 546 24.72 21.18 -14.55
CA ARG A 546 25.27 22.54 -14.62
C ARG A 546 24.15 23.58 -14.67
N GLY A 547 24.23 24.58 -13.83
CA GLY A 547 23.21 25.66 -13.72
C GLY A 547 22.17 25.41 -12.63
N GLU A 548 22.10 24.20 -12.05
CA GLU A 548 21.27 23.91 -10.89
C GLU A 548 21.89 24.51 -9.61
N PRO A 549 21.08 25.01 -8.67
CA PRO A 549 21.57 25.43 -7.36
C PRO A 549 22.31 24.29 -6.64
N ILE A 550 23.49 24.58 -6.11
CA ILE A 550 24.30 23.58 -5.39
C ILE A 550 23.54 22.94 -4.22
N SER A 551 22.57 23.66 -3.64
CA SER A 551 21.72 23.18 -2.57
C SER A 551 20.82 21.98 -2.96
N ASN A 552 20.63 21.70 -4.27
CA ASN A 552 19.83 20.54 -4.73
C ASN A 552 20.59 19.23 -4.57
N ILE A 553 21.90 19.27 -4.32
CA ILE A 553 22.70 18.09 -4.03
C ILE A 553 22.20 17.34 -2.78
N GLU A 554 21.59 18.04 -1.83
CA GLU A 554 21.01 17.48 -0.60
C GLU A 554 19.97 16.39 -0.91
N GLU A 555 19.13 16.60 -1.91
CA GLU A 555 18.07 15.65 -2.28
C GLU A 555 18.61 14.39 -2.96
N VAL A 556 19.69 14.53 -3.72
CA VAL A 556 20.38 13.39 -4.33
C VAL A 556 21.20 12.61 -3.29
N LEU A 557 21.75 13.32 -2.29
CA LEU A 557 22.52 12.70 -1.21
C LEU A 557 21.64 11.85 -0.28
N ALA A 558 20.40 12.26 -0.02
CA ALA A 558 19.53 11.61 0.97
C ALA A 558 19.37 10.09 0.72
N PRO A 559 18.98 9.59 -0.48
CA PRO A 559 18.90 8.17 -0.75
C PRO A 559 20.27 7.45 -0.67
N MET A 560 21.37 8.13 -0.94
CA MET A 560 22.71 7.56 -0.81
C MET A 560 23.13 7.42 0.65
N TYR A 561 22.92 8.46 1.44
CA TYR A 561 23.25 8.45 2.86
C TYR A 561 22.43 7.41 3.65
N PHE A 562 21.13 7.24 3.33
CA PHE A 562 20.22 6.29 3.98
C PHE A 562 20.05 4.97 3.20
N MET A 563 20.92 4.63 2.27
CA MET A 563 20.86 3.43 1.44
C MET A 563 20.66 2.13 2.24
N HIS A 564 21.23 2.07 3.44
CA HIS A 564 21.23 0.90 4.33
C HIS A 564 19.93 0.71 5.12
N ARG A 565 18.98 1.69 5.09
CA ARG A 565 17.83 1.74 6.01
C ARG A 565 17.00 0.46 6.07
N TYR A 566 16.64 -0.08 4.93
CA TYR A 566 15.79 -1.28 4.88
C TYR A 566 16.55 -2.55 5.25
N GLN A 567 17.82 -2.61 4.89
CA GLN A 567 18.66 -3.75 5.25
C GLN A 567 19.01 -3.79 6.76
N VAL A 568 19.04 -2.65 7.43
CA VAL A 568 19.10 -2.55 8.90
C VAL A 568 17.85 -3.20 9.52
N GLU A 569 16.67 -2.90 8.99
CA GLU A 569 15.42 -3.49 9.46
C GLU A 569 15.40 -5.01 9.23
N ALA A 570 15.80 -5.46 8.06
CA ALA A 570 15.90 -6.89 7.73
C ALA A 570 16.89 -7.62 8.66
N ALA A 571 18.10 -7.07 8.85
CA ALA A 571 19.11 -7.65 9.74
C ALA A 571 18.64 -7.72 11.20
N ALA A 572 17.91 -6.71 11.67
CA ALA A 572 17.39 -6.69 13.04
C ALA A 572 16.35 -7.80 13.30
N LYS A 573 15.63 -8.28 12.27
CA LYS A 573 14.68 -9.39 12.42
C LYS A 573 15.34 -10.73 12.79
N LEU A 574 16.63 -10.87 12.55
CA LEU A 574 17.40 -12.04 13.04
C LEU A 574 17.48 -12.08 14.57
N ILE A 575 17.48 -10.91 15.26
CA ILE A 575 17.56 -10.83 16.72
C ILE A 575 16.22 -11.26 17.34
N GLY A 576 16.24 -12.31 18.16
CA GLY A 576 15.01 -12.92 18.66
C GLY A 576 14.11 -13.45 17.53
N GLY A 577 14.70 -13.76 16.38
CA GLY A 577 14.00 -14.19 15.18
C GLY A 577 13.51 -15.64 15.29
N VAL A 578 12.45 -15.93 14.54
CA VAL A 578 11.86 -17.27 14.40
C VAL A 578 11.58 -17.49 12.90
N ASP A 579 12.16 -18.55 12.37
CA ASP A 579 11.87 -19.05 11.03
C ASP A 579 10.64 -19.96 11.10
N TYR A 580 9.59 -19.63 10.32
CA TYR A 580 8.34 -20.37 10.26
C TYR A 580 7.71 -20.25 8.87
N ALA A 581 6.77 -21.14 8.60
CA ALA A 581 5.96 -21.11 7.38
C ALA A 581 4.48 -21.23 7.76
N TYR A 582 3.57 -20.91 6.84
CA TYR A 582 2.12 -21.09 7.02
C TYR A 582 1.74 -22.57 6.93
N LYS A 583 2.27 -23.35 7.88
CA LYS A 583 2.14 -24.81 7.93
C LYS A 583 0.71 -25.28 8.13
N VAL A 584 0.30 -26.28 7.36
CA VAL A 584 -0.97 -26.96 7.49
C VAL A 584 -0.74 -28.39 7.99
N ARG A 585 -1.61 -28.89 8.87
CA ARG A 585 -1.47 -30.28 9.38
C ARG A 585 -1.46 -31.28 8.23
N GLY A 586 -0.40 -32.08 8.18
CA GLY A 586 -0.21 -33.13 7.15
C GLY A 586 0.63 -32.67 5.93
N ASP A 587 1.20 -31.45 5.95
CA ASP A 587 2.23 -31.08 5.00
C ASP A 587 3.66 -31.34 5.53
N ASN A 588 4.65 -31.17 4.66
CA ASN A 588 6.06 -31.37 4.95
C ASN A 588 6.80 -30.08 5.34
N LEU A 589 6.10 -28.94 5.49
CA LEU A 589 6.73 -27.68 5.92
C LEU A 589 7.34 -27.83 7.32
N PRO A 590 8.47 -27.16 7.62
CA PRO A 590 9.11 -27.25 8.91
C PRO A 590 8.23 -26.65 10.03
N LEU A 591 8.47 -27.08 11.26
CA LEU A 591 7.94 -26.41 12.44
C LEU A 591 8.75 -25.13 12.71
N PRO A 592 8.17 -24.14 13.43
CA PRO A 592 8.87 -22.91 13.78
C PRO A 592 10.19 -23.20 14.50
N LYS A 593 11.25 -22.50 14.08
CA LYS A 593 12.61 -22.67 14.61
C LYS A 593 13.21 -21.33 14.99
N VAL A 594 13.74 -21.22 16.21
CA VAL A 594 14.50 -20.05 16.65
C VAL A 594 15.77 -19.92 15.80
N ILE A 595 16.10 -18.70 15.41
CA ILE A 595 17.32 -18.41 14.64
C ILE A 595 18.56 -18.74 15.46
N SER A 596 19.56 -19.32 14.83
CA SER A 596 20.77 -19.76 15.51
C SER A 596 21.48 -18.59 16.22
N ARG A 597 22.13 -18.87 17.35
CA ARG A 597 22.93 -17.91 18.10
C ARG A 597 23.95 -17.19 17.21
N ASP A 598 24.62 -17.90 16.32
CA ASP A 598 25.65 -17.36 15.45
C ASP A 598 25.08 -16.37 14.44
N ALA A 599 23.92 -16.67 13.83
CA ALA A 599 23.25 -15.75 12.92
C ALA A 599 22.77 -14.49 13.63
N GLN A 600 22.22 -14.64 14.85
CA GLN A 600 21.84 -13.49 15.66
C GLN A 600 23.05 -12.62 16.04
N LYS A 601 24.17 -13.20 16.41
CA LYS A 601 25.43 -12.47 16.71
C LYS A 601 26.00 -11.79 15.47
N ALA A 602 25.93 -12.45 14.30
CA ALA A 602 26.33 -11.82 13.03
C ALA A 602 25.48 -10.59 12.72
N ALA A 603 24.18 -10.65 12.94
CA ALA A 603 23.28 -9.51 12.78
C ALA A 603 23.64 -8.36 13.73
N ILE A 604 23.84 -8.64 15.02
CA ILE A 604 24.25 -7.64 16.01
C ILE A 604 25.54 -6.97 15.58
N LYS A 605 26.55 -7.75 15.17
CA LYS A 605 27.83 -7.23 14.68
C LYS A 605 27.67 -6.34 13.45
N SER A 606 26.81 -6.71 12.51
CA SER A 606 26.55 -5.90 11.30
C SER A 606 25.81 -4.61 11.65
N LEU A 607 24.82 -4.67 12.54
CA LEU A 607 24.06 -3.51 13.00
C LEU A 607 24.94 -2.52 13.79
N THR A 608 25.86 -3.00 14.64
CA THR A 608 26.76 -2.13 15.40
C THR A 608 27.71 -1.32 14.50
N GLN A 609 28.05 -1.80 13.30
CA GLN A 609 28.85 -1.03 12.35
C GLN A 609 28.14 0.24 11.89
N THR A 610 26.81 0.23 11.79
CA THR A 610 26.00 1.41 11.39
C THR A 610 25.93 2.49 12.46
N LEU A 611 26.43 2.23 13.66
CA LEU A 611 26.50 3.17 14.80
C LEU A 611 27.87 3.82 14.93
N ASN A 612 28.86 3.37 14.17
CA ASN A 612 30.20 3.93 14.20
C ASN A 612 30.19 5.39 13.71
N PRO A 613 30.82 6.35 14.43
CA PRO A 613 30.91 7.73 13.97
C PRO A 613 31.54 7.90 12.59
N GLU A 614 32.46 7.02 12.17
CA GLU A 614 33.00 7.04 10.81
C GLU A 614 31.92 6.72 9.77
N PHE A 615 31.11 5.70 9.99
CA PHE A 615 29.99 5.34 9.11
C PHE A 615 28.93 6.46 9.05
N LEU A 616 28.64 7.08 10.18
CA LEU A 616 27.62 8.13 10.31
C LEU A 616 28.07 9.49 9.79
N SER A 617 29.38 9.71 9.68
CA SER A 617 29.92 11.00 9.23
C SER A 617 29.74 11.18 7.73
N ILE A 618 29.42 12.40 7.32
CA ILE A 618 29.49 12.83 5.93
C ILE A 618 30.90 13.33 5.64
N PRO A 619 31.54 12.95 4.52
CA PRO A 619 32.87 13.41 4.15
C PRO A 619 33.01 14.93 4.20
N LYS A 620 34.14 15.45 4.73
CA LYS A 620 34.35 16.89 4.94
C LYS A 620 34.20 17.72 3.66
N ASP A 621 34.65 17.20 2.52
CA ASP A 621 34.55 17.91 1.25
C ASP A 621 33.10 17.95 0.74
N LEU A 622 32.34 16.91 0.98
CA LEU A 622 30.91 16.89 0.70
C LEU A 622 30.14 17.89 1.57
N LEU A 623 30.48 18.01 2.87
CA LEU A 623 29.85 18.99 3.76
C LEU A 623 29.98 20.44 3.24
N LYS A 624 31.09 20.78 2.53
CA LYS A 624 31.26 22.10 1.91
C LYS A 624 30.28 22.40 0.79
N LEU A 625 29.72 21.37 0.16
CA LEU A 625 28.74 21.51 -0.92
C LEU A 625 27.31 21.67 -0.42
N LEU A 626 27.02 21.28 0.84
CA LEU A 626 25.66 21.29 1.42
C LEU A 626 25.26 22.70 1.88
N SER A 627 24.95 23.55 0.90
CA SER A 627 24.56 24.94 1.11
C SER A 627 23.07 25.05 1.50
N PRO A 628 22.67 26.14 2.19
CA PRO A 628 21.26 26.47 2.35
C PRO A 628 20.52 26.56 1.02
N LYS A 629 19.21 26.23 1.03
CA LYS A 629 18.38 26.33 -0.17
C LYS A 629 18.39 27.73 -0.75
N ALA A 630 18.56 27.82 -2.08
CA ALA A 630 18.52 29.09 -2.82
C ALA A 630 17.09 29.68 -2.81
N PRO A 631 16.93 31.02 -2.99
CA PRO A 631 15.62 31.63 -3.15
C PRO A 631 14.82 30.98 -4.30
N GLY A 632 13.56 30.64 -4.01
CA GLY A 632 12.70 29.91 -4.96
C GLY A 632 12.82 28.37 -4.90
N TYR A 633 13.74 27.85 -4.08
CA TYR A 633 13.92 26.42 -3.84
C TYR A 633 13.63 26.11 -2.36
N TRP A 634 12.75 25.16 -2.10
CA TRP A 634 12.27 24.86 -0.77
C TRP A 634 12.77 23.50 -0.29
N ARG A 635 12.87 23.31 1.01
CA ARG A 635 13.03 21.99 1.60
C ARG A 635 11.75 21.19 1.37
N THR A 636 11.89 19.97 0.91
CA THR A 636 10.81 19.03 0.64
C THR A 636 10.85 17.87 1.63
N ARG A 637 9.95 16.92 1.48
CA ARG A 637 10.01 15.65 2.22
C ARG A 637 11.27 14.82 1.93
N GLU A 638 11.97 15.11 0.83
CA GLU A 638 13.24 14.48 0.44
C GLU A 638 14.46 15.16 1.08
N SER A 639 14.29 16.29 1.72
CA SER A 639 15.39 17.02 2.36
C SER A 639 15.66 16.53 3.78
N PHE A 640 16.91 16.56 4.21
CA PHE A 640 17.27 16.29 5.61
C PHE A 640 16.63 17.31 6.55
N LYS A 641 16.14 16.86 7.69
CA LYS A 641 15.71 17.76 8.76
C LYS A 641 16.90 18.26 9.56
N SER A 642 16.82 19.47 10.12
CA SER A 642 17.92 20.19 10.73
C SER A 642 17.50 20.88 12.04
N LYS A 643 18.36 20.83 13.04
CA LYS A 643 18.30 21.63 14.29
C LYS A 643 19.10 22.93 14.18
N THR A 644 19.87 23.13 13.12
CA THR A 644 20.72 24.31 12.87
C THR A 644 20.10 25.34 11.94
N GLY A 645 18.78 25.28 11.75
CA GLY A 645 18.05 26.23 10.92
C GLY A 645 18.24 26.00 9.42
N ALA A 646 18.70 27.03 8.70
CA ALA A 646 18.87 26.96 7.25
C ALA A 646 20.08 26.11 6.80
N THR A 647 21.09 25.97 7.66
CA THR A 647 22.31 25.21 7.35
C THR A 647 22.09 23.72 7.44
N PHE A 648 22.89 22.95 6.71
CA PHE A 648 22.88 21.50 6.84
C PHE A 648 23.37 21.09 8.24
N ASP A 649 22.74 20.07 8.81
CA ASP A 649 23.02 19.57 10.15
C ASP A 649 23.52 18.12 10.11
N PRO A 650 24.85 17.91 10.05
CA PRO A 650 25.40 16.56 9.95
C PRO A 650 25.22 15.74 11.22
N VAL A 651 25.10 16.37 12.40
CA VAL A 651 24.88 15.65 13.65
C VAL A 651 23.46 15.13 13.73
N THR A 652 22.47 15.93 13.32
CA THR A 652 21.07 15.46 13.24
C THR A 652 20.92 14.36 12.17
N ALA A 653 21.59 14.44 11.03
CA ALA A 653 21.58 13.37 10.03
C ALA A 653 22.14 12.06 10.60
N ALA A 654 23.24 12.14 11.34
CA ALA A 654 23.86 11.01 12.04
C ALA A 654 22.95 10.44 13.16
N GLU A 655 22.37 11.31 14.00
CA GLU A 655 21.41 10.91 15.04
C GLU A 655 20.22 10.17 14.45
N THR A 656 19.68 10.67 13.32
CA THR A 656 18.56 10.05 12.61
C THR A 656 18.93 8.67 12.03
N SER A 657 20.14 8.54 11.47
CA SER A 657 20.64 7.26 10.95
C SER A 657 20.84 6.22 12.07
N ALA A 658 21.44 6.62 13.20
CA ALA A 658 21.62 5.76 14.37
C ALA A 658 20.28 5.33 14.97
N GLU A 659 19.29 6.22 14.99
CA GLU A 659 17.93 5.93 15.46
C GLU A 659 17.28 4.79 14.70
N MET A 660 17.48 4.70 13.37
CA MET A 660 16.96 3.59 12.58
C MET A 660 17.45 2.24 13.14
N THR A 661 18.71 2.15 13.48
CA THR A 661 19.30 0.92 14.05
C THR A 661 18.76 0.63 15.45
N PHE A 662 18.80 1.62 16.33
CA PHE A 662 18.36 1.44 17.72
C PHE A 662 16.88 1.11 17.83
N SER A 663 16.01 1.79 17.08
CA SER A 663 14.56 1.55 17.12
C SER A 663 14.19 0.13 16.66
N MET A 664 15.01 -0.49 15.81
CA MET A 664 14.83 -1.87 15.40
C MET A 664 15.36 -2.85 16.43
N ILE A 665 16.54 -2.62 17.00
CA ILE A 665 17.12 -3.49 18.04
C ILE A 665 16.23 -3.48 19.29
N PHE A 666 15.90 -2.30 19.81
CA PHE A 666 15.17 -2.11 21.06
C PHE A 666 13.64 -2.13 20.92
N ASN A 667 13.12 -2.82 19.89
CA ASN A 667 11.69 -3.09 19.82
C ASN A 667 11.26 -3.99 20.99
N ALA A 668 10.24 -3.60 21.75
CA ALA A 668 9.80 -4.30 22.97
C ALA A 668 9.48 -5.78 22.72
N GLN A 669 8.77 -6.12 21.63
CA GLN A 669 8.42 -7.49 21.28
C GLN A 669 9.67 -8.34 20.97
N ARG A 670 10.66 -7.75 20.30
CA ARG A 670 11.93 -8.41 19.96
C ARG A 670 12.73 -8.69 21.22
N MET A 671 12.86 -7.71 22.10
CA MET A 671 13.59 -7.86 23.36
C MET A 671 12.94 -8.89 24.29
N GLU A 672 11.60 -8.98 24.30
CA GLU A 672 10.88 -10.03 25.01
C GLU A 672 11.17 -11.42 24.45
N ARG A 673 11.15 -11.60 23.11
CA ARG A 673 11.50 -12.89 22.48
C ARG A 673 12.93 -13.32 22.84
N VAL A 674 13.88 -12.39 22.90
CA VAL A 674 15.26 -12.70 23.32
C VAL A 674 15.29 -13.24 24.75
N ILE A 675 14.55 -12.64 25.68
CA ILE A 675 14.45 -13.16 27.07
C ILE A 675 13.86 -14.56 27.07
N GLN A 676 12.71 -14.77 26.41
CA GLN A 676 12.02 -16.05 26.41
C GLN A 676 12.84 -17.15 25.76
N GLN A 677 13.48 -16.86 24.64
CA GLN A 677 14.35 -17.81 23.92
C GLN A 677 15.56 -18.20 24.77
N HIS A 678 16.22 -17.23 25.43
CA HIS A 678 17.35 -17.52 26.32
C HIS A 678 16.95 -18.29 27.57
N LEU A 679 15.77 -18.02 28.14
CA LEU A 679 15.25 -18.76 29.27
C LEU A 679 14.88 -20.21 28.91
N THR A 680 14.39 -20.41 27.69
CA THR A 680 14.04 -21.73 27.15
C THR A 680 15.28 -22.54 26.78
N ASP A 681 16.28 -21.91 26.17
CA ASP A 681 17.56 -22.51 25.78
C ASP A 681 18.70 -21.54 26.07
N LYS A 682 19.55 -21.87 27.08
CA LYS A 682 20.69 -21.05 27.49
C LYS A 682 21.77 -20.89 26.43
N ASN A 683 21.72 -21.69 25.36
CA ASN A 683 22.59 -21.52 24.20
C ASN A 683 22.13 -20.40 23.24
N GLN A 684 20.92 -19.89 23.40
CA GLN A 684 20.46 -18.70 22.66
C GLN A 684 21.06 -17.41 23.23
N ILE A 685 21.05 -16.34 22.44
CA ILE A 685 21.53 -15.03 22.89
C ILE A 685 20.70 -14.52 24.09
N GLY A 686 21.37 -13.79 24.98
CA GLY A 686 20.73 -13.01 26.04
C GLY A 686 20.93 -11.50 25.82
N TRP A 687 20.47 -10.72 26.80
CA TRP A 687 20.63 -9.26 26.76
C TRP A 687 22.08 -8.80 26.67
N SER A 688 22.99 -9.46 27.39
CA SER A 688 24.42 -9.13 27.33
C SER A 688 24.99 -9.31 25.93
N ASP A 689 24.60 -10.36 25.20
CA ASP A 689 25.06 -10.58 23.83
C ASP A 689 24.67 -9.42 22.86
N ILE A 690 23.62 -8.65 23.23
CA ILE A 690 23.20 -7.46 22.46
C ILE A 690 23.88 -6.21 22.99
N LEU A 691 23.90 -6.02 24.33
CA LEU A 691 24.32 -4.76 24.92
C LEU A 691 25.85 -4.59 24.97
N GLU A 692 26.60 -5.65 25.21
CA GLU A 692 28.06 -5.58 25.23
C GLU A 692 28.63 -5.01 23.91
N PRO A 693 28.27 -5.54 22.72
CA PRO A 693 28.74 -4.96 21.46
C PRO A 693 28.27 -3.51 21.25
N LEU A 694 27.08 -3.15 21.72
CA LEU A 694 26.58 -1.78 21.63
C LEU A 694 27.35 -0.82 22.55
N TYR A 695 27.70 -1.24 23.77
CA TYR A 695 28.53 -0.46 24.69
C TYR A 695 29.96 -0.32 24.16
N GLU A 696 30.55 -1.40 23.63
CA GLU A 696 31.87 -1.35 22.97
C GLU A 696 31.88 -0.35 21.81
N ALA A 697 30.83 -0.34 20.99
CA ALA A 697 30.73 0.58 19.83
C ALA A 697 30.42 2.03 20.24
N THR A 698 29.83 2.26 21.41
CA THR A 698 29.38 3.58 21.88
C THR A 698 30.17 4.06 23.11
N TRP A 699 29.66 3.81 24.32
CA TRP A 699 30.16 4.35 25.56
C TRP A 699 31.57 3.94 25.97
N GLU A 700 32.05 2.81 25.46
CA GLU A 700 33.39 2.28 25.82
C GLU A 700 34.44 2.58 24.73
N SER A 701 34.04 2.95 23.51
CA SER A 701 34.96 3.35 22.45
C SER A 701 35.60 4.72 22.71
N ASN A 702 36.73 4.99 22.04
CA ASN A 702 37.37 6.30 22.10
C ASN A 702 36.56 7.35 21.33
N TYR A 703 36.62 8.60 21.80
CA TYR A 703 36.02 9.71 21.06
C TYR A 703 36.87 10.10 19.86
N PRO A 704 36.30 10.17 18.66
CA PRO A 704 37.01 10.74 17.52
C PRO A 704 37.22 12.25 17.68
N ASP A 705 38.12 12.81 16.89
CA ASP A 705 38.30 14.26 16.86
C ASP A 705 37.22 14.98 16.04
N GLY A 706 37.08 16.27 16.33
CA GLY A 706 36.15 17.14 15.57
C GLY A 706 34.70 16.76 15.66
N LEU A 707 33.99 16.78 14.53
CA LEU A 707 32.54 16.50 14.44
C LEU A 707 32.19 15.07 14.85
N GLY A 708 33.10 14.11 14.63
CA GLY A 708 32.91 12.72 15.04
C GLY A 708 32.65 12.57 16.55
N LYS A 709 33.23 13.47 17.38
CA LYS A 709 32.97 13.53 18.82
C LYS A 709 31.52 13.83 19.12
N GLU A 710 30.95 14.84 18.49
CA GLU A 710 29.54 15.23 18.70
C GLU A 710 28.56 14.17 18.18
N ILE A 711 28.86 13.57 17.01
CA ILE A 711 28.11 12.43 16.48
C ILE A 711 28.10 11.28 17.49
N LYS A 712 29.26 10.92 18.05
CA LYS A 712 29.34 9.86 19.06
C LYS A 712 28.48 10.16 20.29
N MET A 713 28.55 11.39 20.83
CA MET A 713 27.69 11.81 21.96
C MET A 713 26.20 11.73 21.62
N ALA A 714 25.82 12.03 20.38
CA ALA A 714 24.43 11.87 19.94
C ALA A 714 24.01 10.39 19.93
N VAL A 715 24.86 9.50 19.42
CA VAL A 715 24.64 8.05 19.40
C VAL A 715 24.53 7.47 20.81
N GLU A 716 25.44 7.82 21.71
CA GLU A 716 25.42 7.43 23.13
C GLU A 716 24.11 7.81 23.81
N LYS A 717 23.65 9.05 23.58
CA LYS A 717 22.41 9.54 24.13
C LYS A 717 21.19 8.79 23.55
N ARG A 718 21.21 8.39 22.26
CA ARG A 718 20.14 7.60 21.68
C ARG A 718 20.03 6.22 22.32
N LEU A 719 21.15 5.51 22.52
CA LEU A 719 21.18 4.24 23.24
C LEU A 719 20.55 4.39 24.65
N PHE A 720 20.96 5.42 25.40
CA PHE A 720 20.41 5.72 26.72
C PHE A 720 18.88 5.93 26.66
N PHE A 721 18.38 6.69 25.70
CA PHE A 721 16.95 6.95 25.57
C PHE A 721 16.15 5.71 25.21
N HIS A 722 16.69 4.80 24.38
CA HIS A 722 16.02 3.53 24.08
C HIS A 722 15.93 2.60 25.29
N LEU A 723 16.95 2.57 26.14
CA LEU A 723 16.88 1.83 27.41
C LEU A 723 15.84 2.44 28.37
N LEU A 724 15.79 3.78 28.48
CA LEU A 724 14.73 4.46 29.24
C LEU A 724 13.33 4.17 28.70
N ASP A 725 13.16 4.23 27.37
CA ASP A 725 11.87 3.94 26.75
C ASP A 725 11.41 2.54 27.08
N LEU A 726 12.24 1.53 26.88
CA LEU A 726 11.89 0.15 27.22
C LEU A 726 11.51 -0.03 28.67
N SER A 727 12.06 0.77 29.58
CA SER A 727 11.81 0.67 31.05
C SER A 727 10.42 1.16 31.44
N ILE A 728 9.76 2.00 30.64
CA ILE A 728 8.43 2.59 30.93
C ILE A 728 7.38 2.30 29.86
N ASN A 729 7.79 1.78 28.71
CA ASN A 729 6.88 1.56 27.58
C ASN A 729 5.82 0.50 27.93
N ASP A 730 4.56 0.82 27.67
CA ASP A 730 3.44 -0.10 27.93
C ASP A 730 3.49 -1.38 27.11
N ALA A 731 4.15 -1.35 25.94
CA ALA A 731 4.37 -2.53 25.12
C ALA A 731 5.46 -3.46 25.65
N SER A 732 6.26 -3.02 26.61
CA SER A 732 7.32 -3.83 27.26
C SER A 732 6.73 -4.72 28.36
N SER A 733 7.13 -5.99 28.39
CA SER A 733 6.84 -6.86 29.53
C SER A 733 7.59 -6.40 30.78
N GLU A 734 7.16 -6.86 31.97
CA GLU A 734 7.84 -6.55 33.22
C GLU A 734 9.30 -7.06 33.25
N ALA A 735 9.58 -8.17 32.56
CA ALA A 735 10.95 -8.66 32.41
C ALA A 735 11.82 -7.71 31.56
N VAL A 736 11.29 -7.21 30.47
CA VAL A 736 11.96 -6.21 29.60
C VAL A 736 12.21 -4.93 30.38
N LYS A 737 11.19 -4.41 31.08
CA LYS A 737 11.29 -3.19 31.92
C LYS A 737 12.37 -3.35 32.99
N ALA A 738 12.37 -4.47 33.71
CA ALA A 738 13.34 -4.75 34.76
C ALA A 738 14.78 -4.83 34.22
N MET A 739 14.97 -5.50 33.09
CA MET A 739 16.28 -5.59 32.46
C MET A 739 16.76 -4.23 31.95
N ALA A 740 15.87 -3.46 31.35
CA ALA A 740 16.17 -2.11 30.84
C ALA A 740 16.58 -1.15 32.00
N ASN A 741 15.83 -1.16 33.10
CA ASN A 741 16.17 -0.38 34.29
C ASN A 741 17.55 -0.71 34.81
N ARG A 742 17.84 -2.02 35.00
CA ARG A 742 19.16 -2.47 35.44
C ARG A 742 20.28 -1.98 34.52
N GLU A 743 20.09 -2.03 33.22
CA GLU A 743 21.12 -1.60 32.28
C GLU A 743 21.30 -0.07 32.25
N VAL A 744 20.26 0.70 32.50
CA VAL A 744 20.37 2.16 32.70
C VAL A 744 21.17 2.45 33.97
N GLU A 745 20.88 1.77 35.07
CA GLU A 745 21.60 1.93 36.33
C GLU A 745 23.10 1.58 36.15
N ASN A 746 23.40 0.47 35.46
CA ASN A 746 24.78 0.07 35.18
C ASN A 746 25.50 1.13 34.34
N LEU A 747 24.84 1.68 33.30
CA LEU A 747 25.39 2.73 32.48
C LEU A 747 25.69 3.99 33.27
N ILE A 748 24.74 4.44 34.10
CA ILE A 748 24.91 5.65 34.94
C ILE A 748 26.04 5.48 35.93
N SER A 749 26.16 4.32 36.55
CA SER A 749 27.29 4.02 37.43
C SER A 749 28.63 4.13 36.68
N LYS A 750 28.74 3.48 35.53
CA LYS A 750 29.97 3.54 34.69
C LYS A 750 30.38 4.96 34.32
N ILE A 751 29.44 5.82 33.92
CA ILE A 751 29.77 7.20 33.48
C ILE A 751 30.03 8.13 34.66
N THR A 752 29.45 7.87 35.84
CA THR A 752 29.70 8.66 37.06
C THR A 752 31.14 8.51 37.52
N ASP A 753 31.72 7.33 37.40
CA ASP A 753 33.09 7.04 37.81
C ASP A 753 34.12 7.42 36.72
N LYS A 754 33.66 7.72 35.51
CA LYS A 754 34.54 8.00 34.35
C LYS A 754 35.02 9.45 34.35
N LYS A 755 36.33 9.66 34.51
CA LYS A 755 36.93 10.99 34.37
C LYS A 755 37.17 11.29 32.88
N ALA A 756 36.64 12.41 32.40
CA ALA A 756 36.89 12.90 31.06
C ALA A 756 38.00 13.96 31.08
N ASN A 757 38.98 13.83 30.22
CA ASN A 757 40.02 14.83 30.03
C ASN A 757 39.61 15.99 29.09
N ASP A 758 38.37 15.96 28.61
CA ASP A 758 37.76 16.92 27.66
C ASP A 758 36.48 17.48 28.28
N SER A 759 36.40 18.81 28.39
CA SER A 759 35.30 19.52 29.03
C SER A 759 33.94 19.31 28.36
N ILE A 760 33.93 19.04 27.04
CA ILE A 760 32.69 18.77 26.28
C ILE A 760 32.19 17.37 26.63
N ILE A 761 33.09 16.38 26.71
CA ILE A 761 32.75 15.01 27.11
C ILE A 761 32.26 14.99 28.58
N GLU A 762 32.93 15.71 29.46
CA GLU A 762 32.49 15.85 30.84
C GLU A 762 31.09 16.46 30.96
N ALA A 763 30.84 17.52 30.18
CA ALA A 763 29.53 18.15 30.13
C ALA A 763 28.46 17.20 29.58
N HIS A 764 28.79 16.34 28.62
CA HIS A 764 27.90 15.30 28.08
C HIS A 764 27.54 14.27 29.14
N TYR A 765 28.53 13.71 29.86
CA TYR A 765 28.26 12.75 30.94
C TYR A 765 27.37 13.38 32.04
N ASN A 766 27.72 14.58 32.50
CA ASN A 766 26.94 15.32 33.48
C ASN A 766 25.50 15.63 33.01
N HIS A 767 25.32 15.84 31.72
CA HIS A 767 23.98 16.02 31.12
C HIS A 767 23.17 14.72 31.17
N VAL A 768 23.74 13.57 30.81
CA VAL A 768 23.05 12.26 30.83
C VAL A 768 22.69 11.88 32.27
N ILE A 769 23.58 12.10 33.24
CA ILE A 769 23.32 11.87 34.66
C ILE A 769 22.15 12.75 35.15
N ARG A 770 22.06 14.01 34.72
CA ARG A 770 20.94 14.89 35.06
C ARG A 770 19.64 14.42 34.43
N LEU A 771 19.65 13.98 33.16
CA LEU A 771 18.48 13.42 32.49
C LEU A 771 17.96 12.20 33.24
N TYR A 772 18.85 11.32 33.72
CA TYR A 772 18.46 10.18 34.52
C TYR A 772 17.85 10.60 35.88
N SER A 773 18.42 11.59 36.56
CA SER A 773 17.86 12.12 37.80
C SER A 773 16.46 12.72 37.61
N GLN A 774 16.23 13.41 36.49
CA GLN A 774 14.90 13.91 36.11
C GLN A 774 13.94 12.77 35.80
N PHE A 775 14.39 11.72 35.09
CA PHE A 775 13.59 10.53 34.85
C PHE A 775 13.17 9.85 36.15
N LEU A 776 14.07 9.66 37.10
CA LEU A 776 13.75 9.04 38.39
C LEU A 776 12.73 9.83 39.22
N SER A 777 12.69 11.16 39.07
CA SER A 777 11.73 12.00 39.80
C SER A 777 10.27 11.86 39.27
N SER A 778 10.07 11.55 38.00
CA SER A 778 8.77 11.36 37.34
C SER A 778 8.92 10.50 36.07
N PRO A 779 9.07 9.18 36.19
CA PRO A 779 9.38 8.35 35.04
C PRO A 779 8.32 8.40 33.92
N TYR A 780 7.05 8.39 34.27
CA TYR A 780 5.92 8.40 33.33
C TYR A 780 5.62 9.78 32.69
N ASP A 781 6.07 10.86 33.32
CA ASP A 781 5.95 12.22 32.78
C ASP A 781 7.21 12.66 32.04
N PHE A 782 8.27 11.88 32.08
CA PHE A 782 9.53 12.19 31.43
C PHE A 782 9.41 12.12 29.94
N LYS A 783 9.64 13.23 29.25
CA LYS A 783 9.59 13.31 27.80
C LYS A 783 10.93 12.86 27.20
N ILE A 784 10.96 11.63 26.70
CA ILE A 784 12.10 11.13 25.92
C ILE A 784 12.20 11.96 24.64
N SER A 785 13.38 12.58 24.44
CA SER A 785 13.64 13.37 23.24
C SER A 785 13.62 12.49 22.01
N GLN A 786 12.69 12.77 21.10
CA GLN A 786 12.62 12.07 19.84
C GLN A 786 13.58 12.67 18.81
N PRO A 787 14.25 11.87 17.97
CA PRO A 787 15.06 12.39 16.88
C PRO A 787 14.15 12.97 15.80
N LEU A 788 14.73 13.77 14.92
CA LEU A 788 14.01 14.20 13.73
C LEU A 788 13.86 13.01 12.77
N SER A 789 12.70 12.95 12.09
CA SER A 789 12.46 11.87 11.14
C SER A 789 13.38 11.97 9.92
N PRO A 790 13.82 10.84 9.33
CA PRO A 790 14.60 10.86 8.10
C PRO A 790 13.80 11.44 6.94
N PRO A 791 14.47 11.86 5.86
CA PRO A 791 13.80 12.09 4.60
C PRO A 791 13.00 10.87 4.19
N ASP A 792 11.93 11.08 3.45
CA ASP A 792 11.13 9.97 2.95
C ASP A 792 12.00 9.01 2.16
N GLY A 793 11.71 7.76 2.37
CA GLY A 793 12.57 6.72 1.83
C GLY A 793 12.48 6.59 0.32
N SER A 794 13.49 5.94 -0.18
CA SER A 794 13.57 5.46 -1.52
C SER A 794 13.86 3.96 -1.45
N PRO A 795 13.08 3.12 -2.10
CA PRO A 795 11.80 3.39 -2.72
C PRO A 795 10.69 3.61 -1.67
N ILE A 796 9.52 4.03 -2.10
CA ILE A 796 8.36 4.16 -1.22
C ILE A 796 7.26 3.22 -1.67
N GLY A 797 6.66 2.58 -0.72
CA GLY A 797 5.49 1.77 -0.83
C GLY A 797 5.24 1.15 0.52
N MET A 798 4.52 1.84 1.39
CA MET A 798 4.17 1.25 2.67
C MET A 798 2.81 0.57 2.64
N ASP A 799 1.92 0.94 1.70
CA ASP A 799 0.58 0.36 1.60
C ASP A 799 0.15 0.27 0.14
N CYS A 800 0.28 -0.91 -0.45
CA CYS A 800 -0.44 -1.26 -1.68
C CYS A 800 -1.88 -1.71 -1.39
N MET A 801 -2.26 -1.73 -0.11
CA MET A 801 -3.55 -2.22 0.34
C MET A 801 -4.13 -1.27 1.37
N ASN A 802 -5.10 -0.48 0.96
CA ASN A 802 -6.14 0.11 1.78
C ASN A 802 -7.47 -0.01 1.06
#